data_5408b4f519bedb816be888e4f23c3d32
#
_entry.id   5408b4f519bedb816be888e4f23c3d32
#
_cell.length_a   1.000
_cell.length_b   1.000
_cell.length_c   1.000
_cell.angle_alpha   90.00
_cell.angle_beta   90.00
_cell.angle_gamma   90.00
#
_symmetry.space_group_name_H-M   'P 1'
#
loop_
_entity.id
_entity.type
_entity.pdbx_description
1 polymer ?
#
loop_
_entity_poly.entity_id
_entity_poly.type
_entity_poly.pdbx_seq_one_letter_code
_entity_poly.pdbx_strand_id
1 'polypeptide(L)'
;MNEVVNNSARIELLSPRLANQIAAGEVVERPASVIKELLENSLDSGARRIDVDVEQGGVKLLRVRDDGSGISADDLPLALARHATSKIRNLEDLEQVMSLGFRGEALASISSVARLTLTSRTRDADQAWQVETEGRDMAPRVQPAAHPVGTSVEVRDLFFNTPARRKFLKTEKTEFDHLQEVIRRLALARFDVAFHLRHNGKTILSLHEAHDDAARARRVAAICGPGFLEQALPIEIERNGLHLWGWVGLPTFNRSQADLQYFFVNGRAVRDKLVAHAVRQAYRDVLFNGRHPTFVLFFEVDPTGVDVNVHPTKHEVRFREGRMVHDFLYGTLHRALGDVRPDDHLAAPVATAIVRPTGLDAGEFGPQGEMRLAANALLEQPQAQPSFNAPAGSGAGAGYQYQYTPRPQSAVPAAEAQAAYREFFAPLPEANAVALPAGQDDIPPLGYALAQLKGIYILSENAQGLVLVDMHAAHERIMYERLKVAMASEGLSGQPLLVPESLAVSQREADCAEEHVAWFQRLGFELQRLGPETLAIRQIPALLKQAEANRLVADVLADLMEYGTSDRIQAHINELLGTMACHGAVRANRRLALPEMNGLLRDMENTERSGQCNHGRPTWTQLGLDDLDKLFLRGR
;
A
#
# COMPACT_ATOMS: atom_id res chain seq x y z
N MET A 1 66.47 8.77 16.45
CA MET A 1 65.57 8.62 17.60
C MET A 1 64.28 9.32 17.24
N ASN A 2 63.30 8.55 16.78
CA ASN A 2 61.97 9.08 16.48
C ASN A 2 61.17 9.02 17.78
N GLU A 3 60.84 10.16 18.36
CA GLU A 3 59.84 10.22 19.42
C GLU A 3 58.48 9.87 18.84
N VAL A 4 57.98 8.69 19.19
CA VAL A 4 56.58 8.31 19.01
C VAL A 4 55.78 9.16 20.01
N VAL A 5 55.20 10.24 19.54
CA VAL A 5 54.23 11.01 20.32
C VAL A 5 52.98 10.10 20.52
N ASN A 6 52.96 9.49 21.70
CA ASN A 6 51.83 8.68 22.16
C ASN A 6 50.68 9.64 22.52
N ASN A 7 49.91 10.07 21.52
CA ASN A 7 48.74 10.94 21.69
C ASN A 7 47.58 10.08 22.16
N SER A 8 47.60 9.69 23.46
CA SER A 8 46.45 9.07 24.09
C SER A 8 45.32 10.12 24.11
N ALA A 9 44.33 9.97 23.22
CA ALA A 9 43.17 10.82 23.18
C ALA A 9 42.50 10.81 24.56
N ARG A 10 42.55 11.94 25.28
CA ARG A 10 41.85 12.10 26.55
C ARG A 10 40.38 12.42 26.30
N ILE A 11 39.51 11.94 27.17
CA ILE A 11 38.09 12.31 27.16
C ILE A 11 37.98 13.75 27.64
N GLU A 12 37.38 14.60 26.79
CA GLU A 12 37.17 16.03 27.05
C GLU A 12 35.69 16.38 26.93
N LEU A 13 35.25 17.37 27.71
CA LEU A 13 33.92 17.93 27.56
C LEU A 13 33.85 18.75 26.28
N LEU A 14 32.89 18.40 25.41
CA LEU A 14 32.63 19.15 24.19
C LEU A 14 32.06 20.52 24.52
N SER A 15 32.41 21.50 23.69
CA SER A 15 31.76 22.80 23.79
C SER A 15 30.25 22.68 23.56
N PRO A 16 29.39 23.44 24.25
CA PRO A 16 27.94 23.38 24.07
C PRO A 16 27.49 23.45 22.62
N ARG A 17 28.18 24.25 21.83
CA ARG A 17 27.95 24.41 20.38
C ARG A 17 28.20 23.10 19.63
N LEU A 18 29.35 22.46 19.86
CA LEU A 18 29.72 21.23 19.16
C LEU A 18 28.77 20.09 19.60
N ALA A 19 28.44 20.02 20.89
CA ALA A 19 27.45 19.08 21.40
C ALA A 19 26.06 19.29 20.74
N ASN A 20 25.66 20.58 20.55
CA ASN A 20 24.41 20.92 19.87
C ASN A 20 24.42 20.51 18.38
N GLN A 21 25.53 20.72 17.68
CA GLN A 21 25.66 20.33 16.28
C GLN A 21 25.69 18.80 16.09
N ILE A 22 26.27 18.05 17.04
CA ILE A 22 26.26 16.58 17.00
C ILE A 22 24.83 16.09 17.22
N ALA A 23 24.14 16.54 18.27
CA ALA A 23 22.76 16.16 18.53
C ALA A 23 21.79 16.62 17.44
N ALA A 24 22.01 17.81 16.85
CA ALA A 24 21.27 18.20 15.65
C ALA A 24 21.44 17.22 14.48
N GLY A 25 22.48 16.37 14.51
CA GLY A 25 22.69 15.31 13.53
C GLY A 25 21.69 14.19 13.59
N GLU A 26 21.19 13.92 14.76
CA GLU A 26 20.21 12.86 15.00
C GLU A 26 18.77 13.35 14.79
N VAL A 27 18.52 14.64 15.01
CA VAL A 27 17.17 15.24 14.94
C VAL A 27 16.91 15.90 13.58
N VAL A 28 17.90 16.60 13.01
CA VAL A 28 17.77 17.42 11.80
C VAL A 28 18.61 16.82 10.68
N GLU A 29 18.05 15.84 9.96
CA GLU A 29 18.72 15.24 8.80
C GLU A 29 18.46 16.03 7.50
N ARG A 30 17.25 16.56 7.35
CA ARG A 30 16.77 17.24 6.14
C ARG A 30 15.63 18.24 6.45
N PRO A 31 15.21 19.08 5.46
CA PRO A 31 14.06 19.99 5.64
C PRO A 31 12.78 19.31 6.14
N ALA A 32 12.49 18.08 5.67
CA ALA A 32 11.33 17.32 6.10
C ALA A 32 11.34 16.98 7.61
N SER A 33 12.52 16.77 8.22
CA SER A 33 12.63 16.54 9.67
C SER A 33 12.30 17.82 10.43
N VAL A 34 12.78 18.97 9.94
CA VAL A 34 12.50 20.30 10.55
C VAL A 34 10.99 20.57 10.53
N ILE A 35 10.36 20.46 9.35
CA ILE A 35 8.93 20.76 9.23
C ILE A 35 8.08 19.84 10.09
N LYS A 36 8.47 18.56 10.23
CA LYS A 36 7.76 17.60 11.10
C LYS A 36 7.73 18.11 12.54
N GLU A 37 8.87 18.44 13.11
CA GLU A 37 8.97 18.91 14.51
C GLU A 37 8.19 20.23 14.71
N LEU A 38 8.26 21.16 13.75
CA LEU A 38 7.52 22.42 13.84
C LEU A 38 6.01 22.20 13.79
N LEU A 39 5.53 21.35 12.88
CA LEU A 39 4.11 21.03 12.78
C LEU A 39 3.59 20.26 14.00
N GLU A 40 4.36 19.32 14.54
CA GLU A 40 4.01 18.61 15.77
C GLU A 40 3.89 19.60 16.95
N ASN A 41 4.76 20.60 17.03
CA ASN A 41 4.66 21.64 18.06
C ASN A 41 3.42 22.53 17.87
N SER A 42 3.09 22.91 16.63
CA SER A 42 1.87 23.67 16.33
C SER A 42 0.61 22.88 16.67
N LEU A 43 0.56 21.57 16.39
CA LEU A 43 -0.54 20.70 16.75
C LEU A 43 -0.68 20.54 18.27
N ASP A 44 0.44 20.37 18.98
CA ASP A 44 0.47 20.28 20.45
C ASP A 44 0.05 21.58 21.14
N SER A 45 0.21 22.75 20.48
CA SER A 45 -0.27 24.05 20.97
C SER A 45 -1.78 24.25 20.80
N GLY A 46 -2.50 23.27 20.24
CA GLY A 46 -3.93 23.35 20.00
C GLY A 46 -4.30 24.22 18.79
N ALA A 47 -3.41 24.39 17.83
CA ALA A 47 -3.69 25.12 16.61
C ALA A 47 -4.82 24.48 15.80
N ARG A 48 -5.69 25.32 15.23
CA ARG A 48 -6.73 24.93 14.27
C ARG A 48 -6.37 25.28 12.84
N ARG A 49 -5.41 26.19 12.67
CA ARG A 49 -4.92 26.58 11.36
C ARG A 49 -3.40 26.65 11.36
N ILE A 50 -2.80 26.02 10.35
CA ILE A 50 -1.36 26.00 10.14
C ILE A 50 -1.04 26.42 8.71
N ASP A 51 -0.30 27.51 8.55
CA ASP A 51 0.19 28.02 7.28
C ASP A 51 1.70 27.70 7.15
N VAL A 52 2.10 27.09 6.05
CA VAL A 52 3.48 26.68 5.78
C VAL A 52 3.99 27.35 4.50
N ASP A 53 5.08 28.09 4.60
CA ASP A 53 5.79 28.68 3.47
C ASP A 53 7.16 28.02 3.30
N VAL A 54 7.46 27.59 2.07
CA VAL A 54 8.70 26.89 1.72
C VAL A 54 9.37 27.57 0.53
N GLU A 55 10.68 27.81 0.62
CA GLU A 55 11.50 28.23 -0.52
C GLU A 55 12.66 27.26 -0.73
N GLN A 56 12.96 26.96 -2.01
CA GLN A 56 14.05 26.09 -2.43
C GLN A 56 14.05 24.74 -1.69
N GLY A 57 12.90 24.05 -1.70
CA GLY A 57 12.75 22.74 -1.04
C GLY A 57 12.95 22.78 0.48
N GLY A 58 12.89 23.97 1.10
CA GLY A 58 13.05 24.18 2.54
C GLY A 58 14.49 24.45 2.99
N VAL A 59 15.43 24.55 2.07
CA VAL A 59 16.83 24.87 2.39
C VAL A 59 17.01 26.35 2.65
N LYS A 60 16.34 27.21 1.85
CA LYS A 60 16.43 28.67 1.97
C LYS A 60 15.48 29.21 3.03
N LEU A 61 14.23 28.76 3.02
CA LEU A 61 13.19 29.18 3.97
C LEU A 61 12.25 28.03 4.27
N LEU A 62 12.00 27.83 5.56
CA LEU A 62 10.86 27.13 6.13
C LEU A 62 10.19 28.05 7.13
N ARG A 63 8.92 28.39 6.91
CA ARG A 63 8.13 29.16 7.86
C ARG A 63 6.86 28.39 8.19
N VAL A 64 6.62 28.18 9.46
CA VAL A 64 5.37 27.60 9.99
C VAL A 64 4.71 28.66 10.85
N ARG A 65 3.47 28.97 10.59
CA ARG A 65 2.63 29.88 11.36
C ARG A 65 1.39 29.15 11.80
N ASP A 66 1.09 29.23 13.07
CA ASP A 66 -0.10 28.66 13.69
C ASP A 66 -0.90 29.71 14.49
N ASP A 67 -2.15 29.34 14.82
CA ASP A 67 -3.08 30.09 15.66
C ASP A 67 -3.26 29.46 17.04
N GLY A 68 -2.29 28.68 17.51
CA GLY A 68 -2.31 27.98 18.80
C GLY A 68 -2.24 28.91 20.01
N SER A 69 -1.95 28.33 21.18
CA SER A 69 -1.92 29.06 22.47
C SER A 69 -0.87 30.17 22.55
N GLY A 70 0.16 30.09 21.69
CA GLY A 70 1.33 30.97 21.78
C GLY A 70 2.31 30.59 22.90
N ILE A 71 3.43 31.33 22.97
CA ILE A 71 4.49 31.19 23.95
C ILE A 71 4.66 32.54 24.66
N SER A 72 4.81 32.55 25.99
CA SER A 72 5.00 33.76 26.77
C SER A 72 6.38 34.40 26.49
N ALA A 73 6.52 35.70 26.74
CA ALA A 73 7.80 36.40 26.56
C ALA A 73 8.93 35.77 27.38
N ASP A 74 8.62 35.33 28.60
CA ASP A 74 9.60 34.74 29.52
C ASP A 74 10.04 33.34 29.07
N ASP A 75 9.14 32.58 28.40
CA ASP A 75 9.41 31.24 27.89
C ASP A 75 10.10 31.21 26.53
N LEU A 76 10.05 32.30 25.75
CA LEU A 76 10.69 32.37 24.42
C LEU A 76 12.17 31.98 24.42
N PRO A 77 13.03 32.50 25.34
CA PRO A 77 14.42 32.05 25.42
C PRO A 77 14.56 30.60 25.82
N LEU A 78 13.68 30.11 26.71
CA LEU A 78 13.66 28.72 27.18
C LEU A 78 13.27 27.76 26.06
N ALA A 79 12.39 28.16 25.16
CA ALA A 79 11.99 27.34 24.01
C ALA A 79 13.18 26.99 23.08
N LEU A 80 14.26 27.77 23.11
CA LEU A 80 15.50 27.53 22.41
C LEU A 80 16.59 26.86 23.26
N ALA A 81 16.33 26.65 24.54
CA ALA A 81 17.22 25.93 25.44
C ALA A 81 17.01 24.41 25.34
N ARG A 82 18.08 23.64 25.58
CA ARG A 82 17.98 22.17 25.64
C ARG A 82 17.29 21.70 26.90
N HIS A 83 16.57 20.61 26.76
CA HIS A 83 15.88 19.95 27.89
C HIS A 83 14.83 20.84 28.54
N ALA A 84 14.40 21.91 27.86
CA ALA A 84 13.29 22.76 28.29
C ALA A 84 12.02 22.33 27.54
N THR A 85 11.03 21.86 28.27
CA THR A 85 9.74 21.43 27.72
C THR A 85 8.61 21.70 28.71
N SER A 86 7.45 22.11 28.19
CA SER A 86 6.22 22.24 28.96
C SER A 86 5.37 20.95 28.99
N LYS A 87 5.79 19.91 28.24
CA LYS A 87 4.98 18.74 27.91
C LYS A 87 5.16 17.56 28.88
N ILE A 88 6.28 17.50 29.60
CA ILE A 88 6.63 16.44 30.55
C ILE A 88 7.20 17.08 31.81
N ARG A 89 6.73 16.67 32.97
CA ARG A 89 7.21 17.15 34.28
C ARG A 89 7.73 16.01 35.15
N ASN A 90 7.22 14.80 34.98
CA ASN A 90 7.53 13.62 35.80
C ASN A 90 7.65 12.36 34.93
N LEU A 91 8.00 11.23 35.57
CA LEU A 91 8.16 9.95 34.90
C LEU A 91 6.82 9.39 34.38
N GLU A 92 5.73 9.65 35.08
CA GLU A 92 4.39 9.20 34.71
C GLU A 92 3.91 9.86 33.43
N ASP A 93 4.23 11.17 33.24
CA ASP A 93 3.96 11.88 31.98
C ASP A 93 4.73 11.26 30.80
N LEU A 94 5.92 10.68 31.07
CA LEU A 94 6.73 10.03 30.05
C LEU A 94 6.16 8.66 29.62
N GLU A 95 5.53 7.94 30.54
CA GLU A 95 4.89 6.65 30.27
C GLU A 95 3.55 6.81 29.52
N GLN A 96 2.87 7.94 29.71
CA GLN A 96 1.56 8.23 29.11
C GLN A 96 1.62 9.38 28.11
N VAL A 97 2.71 9.51 27.35
CA VAL A 97 2.92 10.64 26.41
C VAL A 97 1.79 10.73 25.39
N MET A 98 0.89 11.68 25.59
CA MET A 98 -0.17 12.02 24.61
C MET A 98 0.28 13.06 23.59
N SER A 99 1.28 13.90 23.91
CA SER A 99 1.81 14.92 22.99
C SER A 99 2.66 14.31 21.89
N LEU A 100 2.66 14.91 20.70
CA LEU A 100 3.47 14.46 19.54
C LEU A 100 4.95 14.66 19.80
N GLY A 101 5.35 15.78 20.42
CA GLY A 101 6.73 16.12 20.81
C GLY A 101 6.89 16.16 22.33
N PHE A 102 8.03 15.71 22.89
CA PHE A 102 8.26 15.71 24.35
C PHE A 102 9.71 15.95 24.79
N ARG A 103 10.69 15.84 23.87
CA ARG A 103 12.12 15.83 24.25
C ARG A 103 12.71 17.21 24.59
N GLY A 104 12.06 18.33 24.23
CA GLY A 104 12.54 19.69 24.46
C GLY A 104 13.87 20.02 23.76
N GLU A 105 14.18 19.37 22.62
CA GLU A 105 15.47 19.51 21.94
C GLU A 105 15.33 19.98 20.48
N ALA A 106 14.11 19.96 19.90
CA ALA A 106 13.91 20.21 18.48
C ALA A 106 14.32 21.62 18.07
N LEU A 107 13.78 22.67 18.71
CA LEU A 107 14.09 24.05 18.38
C LEU A 107 15.56 24.39 18.66
N ALA A 108 16.13 23.90 19.77
CA ALA A 108 17.54 24.05 20.09
C ALA A 108 18.45 23.41 19.02
N SER A 109 18.08 22.21 18.54
CA SER A 109 18.80 21.51 17.48
C SER A 109 18.70 22.24 16.14
N ILE A 110 17.52 22.71 15.75
CA ILE A 110 17.28 23.46 14.51
C ILE A 110 18.09 24.78 14.54
N SER A 111 18.02 25.54 15.65
CA SER A 111 18.73 26.80 15.80
C SER A 111 20.25 26.66 15.70
N SER A 112 20.81 25.49 16.07
CA SER A 112 22.26 25.24 16.00
C SER A 112 22.77 25.05 14.56
N VAL A 113 21.91 24.76 13.59
CA VAL A 113 22.28 24.48 12.17
C VAL A 113 21.59 25.40 11.17
N ALA A 114 20.74 26.33 11.63
CA ALA A 114 20.02 27.28 10.80
C ALA A 114 19.90 28.64 11.52
N ARG A 115 19.51 29.69 10.79
CA ARG A 115 19.06 30.94 11.39
C ARG A 115 17.60 30.79 11.75
N LEU A 116 17.28 30.97 13.01
CA LEU A 116 15.93 30.76 13.52
C LEU A 116 15.37 32.05 14.11
N THR A 117 14.14 32.38 13.70
CA THR A 117 13.33 33.46 14.27
C THR A 117 12.02 32.83 14.77
N LEU A 118 11.71 33.04 16.05
CA LEU A 118 10.51 32.59 16.72
C LEU A 118 9.73 33.81 17.21
N THR A 119 8.55 34.04 16.66
CA THR A 119 7.65 35.15 17.03
C THR A 119 6.38 34.57 17.61
N SER A 120 5.95 35.05 18.78
CA SER A 120 4.75 34.48 19.41
C SER A 120 3.99 35.52 20.22
N ARG A 121 2.68 35.28 20.35
CA ARG A 121 1.79 36.02 21.24
C ARG A 121 0.79 35.06 21.86
N THR A 122 0.69 35.07 23.19
CA THR A 122 -0.36 34.38 23.92
C THR A 122 -1.67 35.15 23.88
N ARG A 123 -2.79 34.51 24.18
CA ARG A 123 -4.13 35.13 24.14
C ARG A 123 -4.24 36.29 25.13
N ASP A 124 -3.60 36.17 26.29
CA ASP A 124 -3.69 37.12 27.40
C ASP A 124 -2.64 38.24 27.30
N ALA A 125 -1.75 38.20 26.31
CA ALA A 125 -0.70 39.23 26.12
C ALA A 125 -1.16 40.29 25.13
N ASP A 126 -0.96 41.57 25.51
CA ASP A 126 -1.25 42.72 24.66
C ASP A 126 -0.25 42.84 23.51
N GLN A 127 0.95 42.33 23.68
CA GLN A 127 2.08 42.48 22.77
C GLN A 127 2.68 41.14 22.40
N ALA A 128 3.10 41.01 21.12
CA ALA A 128 3.89 39.89 20.67
C ALA A 128 5.38 40.11 20.92
N TRP A 129 6.10 39.01 21.08
CA TRP A 129 7.54 39.01 21.26
C TRP A 129 8.20 38.09 20.24
N GLN A 130 9.45 38.46 19.88
CA GLN A 130 10.26 37.70 18.96
C GLN A 130 11.60 37.39 19.61
N VAL A 131 12.07 36.16 19.39
CA VAL A 131 13.46 35.78 19.71
C VAL A 131 14.17 35.33 18.44
N GLU A 132 15.38 35.84 18.26
CA GLU A 132 16.25 35.50 17.15
C GLU A 132 17.52 34.84 17.66
N THR A 133 17.97 33.81 16.93
CA THR A 133 19.30 33.22 17.14
C THR A 133 20.10 33.36 15.86
N GLU A 134 21.09 34.23 15.88
CA GLU A 134 22.00 34.44 14.76
C GLU A 134 23.44 34.64 15.27
N GLY A 135 24.40 34.25 14.46
CA GLY A 135 25.80 34.48 14.70
C GLY A 135 26.57 33.36 15.39
N ARG A 136 27.81 33.63 15.81
CA ARG A 136 28.73 32.64 16.39
C ARG A 136 28.28 32.17 17.77
N ASP A 137 27.69 33.03 18.55
CA ASP A 137 27.42 32.76 19.97
C ASP A 137 26.03 32.21 20.21
N MET A 138 25.13 32.19 19.17
CA MET A 138 23.76 31.70 19.24
C MET A 138 22.97 32.22 20.45
N ALA A 139 23.30 33.40 20.94
CA ALA A 139 22.63 34.03 22.07
C ALA A 139 21.24 34.53 21.64
N PRO A 140 20.17 34.12 22.33
CA PRO A 140 18.83 34.58 22.00
C PRO A 140 18.68 36.08 22.28
N ARG A 141 18.18 36.82 21.29
CA ARG A 141 17.82 38.23 21.42
C ARG A 141 16.32 38.37 21.40
N VAL A 142 15.75 38.83 22.50
CA VAL A 142 14.29 39.04 22.62
C VAL A 142 13.97 40.50 22.32
N GLN A 143 12.98 40.71 21.46
CA GLN A 143 12.51 42.05 21.07
C GLN A 143 11.00 42.05 20.86
N PRO A 144 10.35 43.21 21.04
CA PRO A 144 8.93 43.36 20.71
C PRO A 144 8.67 43.13 19.23
N ALA A 145 7.52 42.53 18.93
CA ALA A 145 7.10 42.25 17.55
C ALA A 145 5.59 42.45 17.36
N ALA A 146 5.14 42.43 16.13
CA ALA A 146 3.72 42.40 15.78
C ALA A 146 3.34 41.01 15.28
N HIS A 147 2.43 40.35 16.00
CA HIS A 147 1.91 39.00 15.64
C HIS A 147 0.49 38.84 16.18
N PRO A 148 -0.44 38.16 15.47
CA PRO A 148 -1.69 37.74 16.07
C PRO A 148 -1.44 36.69 17.15
N VAL A 149 -2.50 36.26 17.86
CA VAL A 149 -2.39 35.13 18.78
C VAL A 149 -1.90 33.90 18.02
N GLY A 150 -0.94 33.16 18.62
CA GLY A 150 -0.30 31.99 18.01
C GLY A 150 1.21 32.16 17.88
N THR A 151 1.83 31.34 17.05
CA THR A 151 3.28 31.29 16.89
C THR A 151 3.69 31.24 15.41
N SER A 152 4.79 31.92 15.08
CA SER A 152 5.50 31.77 13.80
C SER A 152 6.94 31.37 14.05
N VAL A 153 7.36 30.27 13.45
CA VAL A 153 8.74 29.81 13.44
C VAL A 153 9.27 29.93 12.02
N GLU A 154 10.34 30.70 11.86
CA GLU A 154 11.01 30.89 10.58
C GLU A 154 12.42 30.36 10.66
N VAL A 155 12.76 29.40 9.79
CA VAL A 155 14.07 28.77 9.68
C VAL A 155 14.65 29.12 8.33
N ARG A 156 15.82 29.84 8.34
CA ARG A 156 16.51 30.27 7.13
C ARG A 156 17.86 29.60 7.01
N ASP A 157 18.30 29.45 5.77
CA ASP A 157 19.62 28.97 5.39
C ASP A 157 20.04 27.69 6.12
N LEU A 158 19.19 26.67 6.05
CA LEU A 158 19.43 25.39 6.70
C LEU A 158 20.81 24.83 6.32
N PHE A 159 21.58 24.40 7.32
CA PHE A 159 22.96 23.90 7.20
C PHE A 159 23.99 24.93 6.71
N PHE A 160 23.75 26.23 6.93
CA PHE A 160 24.70 27.28 6.53
C PHE A 160 26.08 27.11 7.20
N ASN A 161 26.12 26.60 8.41
CA ASN A 161 27.32 26.37 9.21
C ASN A 161 27.83 24.93 9.23
N THR A 162 27.17 24.03 8.50
CA THR A 162 27.52 22.62 8.38
C THR A 162 27.59 22.19 6.91
N PRO A 163 28.59 22.65 6.14
CA PRO A 163 28.65 22.45 4.69
C PRO A 163 28.72 20.98 4.28
N ALA A 164 29.28 20.11 5.11
CA ALA A 164 29.28 18.67 4.87
C ALA A 164 27.85 18.13 4.78
N ARG A 165 26.97 18.49 5.73
CA ARG A 165 25.55 18.07 5.71
C ARG A 165 24.79 18.66 4.52
N ARG A 166 25.04 19.91 4.17
CA ARG A 166 24.42 20.56 3.02
C ARG A 166 24.69 19.79 1.72
N LYS A 167 25.84 19.14 1.57
CA LYS A 167 26.18 18.32 0.39
C LYS A 167 25.36 17.03 0.29
N PHE A 168 24.79 16.53 1.38
CA PHE A 168 23.93 15.33 1.38
C PHE A 168 22.48 15.61 1.01
N LEU A 169 22.07 16.89 0.96
CA LEU A 169 20.75 17.26 0.49
C LEU A 169 20.59 16.87 -0.99
N LYS A 170 19.41 16.38 -1.32
CA LYS A 170 19.05 16.02 -2.68
C LYS A 170 18.64 17.27 -3.47
N THR A 171 18.02 17.06 -4.64
CA THR A 171 17.48 18.16 -5.44
C THR A 171 16.34 18.86 -4.70
N GLU A 172 16.12 20.15 -5.01
CA GLU A 172 15.02 20.95 -4.47
C GLU A 172 13.68 20.21 -4.54
N LYS A 173 13.39 19.61 -5.71
CA LYS A 173 12.17 18.83 -5.93
C LYS A 173 12.07 17.66 -4.96
N THR A 174 13.14 16.88 -4.80
CA THR A 174 13.14 15.71 -3.92
C THR A 174 12.95 16.09 -2.46
N GLU A 175 13.61 17.16 -1.99
CA GLU A 175 13.45 17.63 -0.61
C GLU A 175 12.04 18.18 -0.38
N PHE A 176 11.47 18.88 -1.37
CA PHE A 176 10.09 19.36 -1.30
C PHE A 176 9.08 18.20 -1.28
N ASP A 177 9.28 17.16 -2.09
CA ASP A 177 8.41 15.96 -2.11
C ASP A 177 8.38 15.27 -0.74
N HIS A 178 9.54 15.13 -0.08
CA HIS A 178 9.62 14.62 1.30
C HIS A 178 8.87 15.50 2.31
N LEU A 179 9.03 16.80 2.20
CA LEU A 179 8.36 17.77 3.06
C LEU A 179 6.83 17.74 2.86
N GLN A 180 6.37 17.71 1.62
CA GLN A 180 4.96 17.61 1.28
C GLN A 180 4.34 16.33 1.83
N GLU A 181 5.07 15.21 1.78
CA GLU A 181 4.61 13.94 2.34
C GLU A 181 4.40 14.00 3.86
N VAL A 182 5.27 14.70 4.60
CA VAL A 182 5.07 14.93 6.05
C VAL A 182 3.79 15.71 6.31
N ILE A 183 3.55 16.79 5.55
CA ILE A 183 2.33 17.61 5.69
C ILE A 183 1.09 16.79 5.37
N ARG A 184 1.10 15.99 4.30
CA ARG A 184 -0.02 15.10 3.91
C ARG A 184 -0.38 14.14 5.04
N ARG A 185 0.61 13.52 5.67
CA ARG A 185 0.40 12.59 6.79
C ARG A 185 -0.21 13.27 8.00
N LEU A 186 0.31 14.42 8.39
CA LEU A 186 -0.24 15.16 9.53
C LEU A 186 -1.64 15.71 9.23
N ALA A 187 -1.90 16.14 8.00
CA ALA A 187 -3.23 16.60 7.59
C ALA A 187 -4.27 15.48 7.52
N LEU A 188 -3.86 14.24 7.24
CA LEU A 188 -4.72 13.05 7.37
C LEU A 188 -4.91 12.65 8.84
N ALA A 189 -3.90 12.81 9.70
CA ALA A 189 -4.00 12.49 11.11
C ALA A 189 -4.91 13.46 11.90
N ARG A 190 -5.05 14.71 11.42
CA ARG A 190 -5.74 15.81 12.12
C ARG A 190 -6.74 16.49 11.20
N PHE A 191 -7.91 15.91 11.09
CA PHE A 191 -9.02 16.45 10.29
C PHE A 191 -9.57 17.76 10.85
N ASP A 192 -9.41 17.98 12.12
CA ASP A 192 -9.85 19.16 12.88
C ASP A 192 -9.00 20.41 12.64
N VAL A 193 -7.88 20.29 11.88
CA VAL A 193 -6.93 21.38 11.62
C VAL A 193 -6.89 21.72 10.13
N ALA A 194 -6.92 23.00 9.80
CA ALA A 194 -6.71 23.51 8.45
C ALA A 194 -5.21 23.62 8.12
N PHE A 195 -4.79 23.14 6.94
CA PHE A 195 -3.40 23.21 6.48
C PHE A 195 -3.29 23.94 5.15
N HIS A 196 -2.38 24.90 5.07
CA HIS A 196 -2.05 25.61 3.85
C HIS A 196 -0.55 25.49 3.58
N LEU A 197 -0.18 25.03 2.38
CA LEU A 197 1.21 24.91 1.94
C LEU A 197 1.47 25.77 0.71
N ARG A 198 2.47 26.63 0.80
CA ARG A 198 2.99 27.40 -0.33
C ARG A 198 4.43 27.02 -0.60
N HIS A 199 4.80 26.87 -1.86
CA HIS A 199 6.18 26.63 -2.30
C HIS A 199 6.57 27.67 -3.35
N ASN A 200 7.65 28.39 -3.09
CA ASN A 200 8.13 29.49 -3.96
C ASN A 200 7.00 30.48 -4.32
N GLY A 201 6.17 30.84 -3.35
CA GLY A 201 5.05 31.77 -3.50
C GLY A 201 3.78 31.18 -4.13
N LYS A 202 3.80 29.94 -4.63
CA LYS A 202 2.62 29.26 -5.21
C LYS A 202 1.94 28.39 -4.16
N THR A 203 0.61 28.44 -4.09
CA THR A 203 -0.18 27.52 -3.26
C THR A 203 -0.16 26.13 -3.87
N ILE A 204 0.30 25.15 -3.08
CA ILE A 204 0.38 23.74 -3.48
C ILE A 204 -0.75 22.94 -2.84
N LEU A 205 -1.10 23.24 -1.57
CA LEU A 205 -2.11 22.54 -0.82
C LEU A 205 -2.93 23.53 0.00
N SER A 206 -4.26 23.37 -0.01
CA SER A 206 -5.18 24.16 0.81
C SER A 206 -6.27 23.22 1.32
N LEU A 207 -6.17 22.84 2.59
CA LEU A 207 -7.07 21.90 3.26
C LEU A 207 -7.81 22.62 4.37
N HIS A 208 -9.13 22.57 4.32
CA HIS A 208 -10.00 23.13 5.36
C HIS A 208 -10.25 22.09 6.46
N GLU A 209 -10.67 22.51 7.63
CA GLU A 209 -11.16 21.62 8.69
C GLU A 209 -12.26 20.70 8.15
N ALA A 210 -12.30 19.47 8.64
CA ALA A 210 -13.23 18.43 8.19
C ALA A 210 -13.87 17.75 9.40
N HIS A 211 -15.09 18.16 9.75
CA HIS A 211 -15.79 17.68 10.93
C HIS A 211 -16.82 16.59 10.62
N ASP A 212 -17.23 16.47 9.38
CA ASP A 212 -18.17 15.44 8.90
C ASP A 212 -17.48 14.48 7.92
N ASP A 213 -18.11 13.34 7.65
CA ASP A 213 -17.55 12.28 6.81
C ASP A 213 -17.37 12.74 5.35
N ALA A 214 -18.27 13.58 4.84
CA ALA A 214 -18.13 14.13 3.50
C ALA A 214 -16.93 15.09 3.39
N ALA A 215 -16.68 15.90 4.42
CA ALA A 215 -15.49 16.75 4.48
C ALA A 215 -14.19 15.95 4.65
N ARG A 216 -14.21 14.89 5.48
CA ARG A 216 -13.08 13.95 5.61
C ARG A 216 -12.77 13.29 4.28
N ALA A 217 -13.79 12.77 3.59
CA ALA A 217 -13.65 12.18 2.25
C ALA A 217 -13.06 13.18 1.25
N ARG A 218 -13.56 14.43 1.20
CA ARG A 218 -12.99 15.49 0.35
C ARG A 218 -11.52 15.76 0.65
N ARG A 219 -11.11 15.75 1.92
CA ARG A 219 -9.70 15.92 2.30
C ARG A 219 -8.85 14.75 1.84
N VAL A 220 -9.33 13.51 2.00
CA VAL A 220 -8.65 12.30 1.51
C VAL A 220 -8.51 12.38 -0.02
N ALA A 221 -9.56 12.78 -0.76
CA ALA A 221 -9.48 12.99 -2.20
C ALA A 221 -8.45 14.07 -2.61
N ALA A 222 -8.37 15.17 -1.85
CA ALA A 222 -7.40 16.22 -2.11
C ALA A 222 -5.93 15.77 -1.90
N ILE A 223 -5.70 14.80 -1.01
CA ILE A 223 -4.36 14.27 -0.69
C ILE A 223 -3.99 13.07 -1.55
N CYS A 224 -4.88 12.08 -1.67
CA CYS A 224 -4.65 10.82 -2.36
C CYS A 224 -5.04 10.83 -3.84
N GLY A 225 -5.77 11.86 -4.27
CA GLY A 225 -6.37 11.98 -5.60
C GLY A 225 -7.83 11.52 -5.61
N PRO A 226 -8.69 12.11 -6.48
CA PRO A 226 -10.11 11.75 -6.56
C PRO A 226 -10.32 10.28 -6.94
N GLY A 227 -9.50 9.74 -7.84
CA GLY A 227 -9.60 8.33 -8.27
C GLY A 227 -9.35 7.32 -7.15
N PHE A 228 -8.73 7.71 -6.02
CA PHE A 228 -8.62 6.83 -4.86
C PHE A 228 -9.98 6.60 -4.23
N LEU A 229 -10.75 7.66 -3.95
CA LEU A 229 -12.07 7.51 -3.31
C LEU A 229 -13.10 6.84 -4.21
N GLU A 230 -13.03 7.06 -5.52
CA GLU A 230 -13.91 6.42 -6.50
C GLU A 230 -13.72 4.89 -6.52
N GLN A 231 -12.55 4.42 -6.09
CA GLN A 231 -12.16 3.01 -6.07
C GLN A 231 -11.70 2.56 -4.67
N ALA A 232 -12.31 3.10 -3.63
CA ALA A 232 -12.05 2.72 -2.26
C ALA A 232 -13.35 2.41 -1.51
N LEU A 233 -13.30 1.40 -0.64
CA LEU A 233 -14.38 1.04 0.27
C LEU A 233 -14.20 1.79 1.58
N PRO A 234 -15.21 2.48 2.08
CA PRO A 234 -15.23 2.93 3.46
C PRO A 234 -15.41 1.72 4.38
N ILE A 235 -14.61 1.65 5.43
CA ILE A 235 -14.74 0.63 6.48
C ILE A 235 -14.84 1.30 7.84
N GLU A 236 -15.67 0.71 8.72
CA GLU A 236 -15.76 1.10 10.12
C GLU A 236 -16.18 -0.12 10.93
N ILE A 237 -15.28 -0.64 11.76
CA ILE A 237 -15.49 -1.85 12.56
C ILE A 237 -14.90 -1.66 13.95
N GLU A 238 -15.74 -1.92 14.96
CA GLU A 238 -15.34 -1.95 16.35
C GLU A 238 -15.55 -3.36 16.93
N ARG A 239 -14.51 -3.90 17.56
CA ARG A 239 -14.57 -5.20 18.22
C ARG A 239 -13.51 -5.32 19.31
N ASN A 240 -13.90 -5.80 20.50
CA ASN A 240 -13.01 -6.04 21.64
C ASN A 240 -12.15 -4.82 22.05
N GLY A 241 -12.71 -3.60 21.97
CA GLY A 241 -11.98 -2.38 22.26
C GLY A 241 -10.96 -1.95 21.18
N LEU A 242 -10.97 -2.61 20.03
CA LEU A 242 -10.23 -2.22 18.84
C LEU A 242 -11.19 -1.59 17.82
N HIS A 243 -10.90 -0.39 17.38
CA HIS A 243 -11.69 0.33 16.37
C HIS A 243 -10.84 0.61 15.14
N LEU A 244 -11.28 0.14 13.98
CA LEU A 244 -10.64 0.37 12.69
C LEU A 244 -11.63 1.05 11.74
N TRP A 245 -11.25 2.21 11.23
CA TRP A 245 -12.05 2.95 10.26
C TRP A 245 -11.19 3.58 9.17
N GLY A 246 -11.82 4.01 8.08
CA GLY A 246 -11.14 4.67 6.98
C GLY A 246 -11.51 4.10 5.61
N TRP A 247 -10.55 4.11 4.68
CA TRP A 247 -10.76 3.74 3.28
C TRP A 247 -9.73 2.71 2.83
N VAL A 248 -10.21 1.68 2.18
CA VAL A 248 -9.42 0.57 1.63
C VAL A 248 -9.60 0.57 0.12
N GLY A 249 -8.52 0.76 -0.63
CA GLY A 249 -8.57 0.74 -2.10
C GLY A 249 -8.99 -0.63 -2.62
N LEU A 250 -9.84 -0.64 -3.64
CA LEU A 250 -10.19 -1.87 -4.34
C LEU A 250 -8.94 -2.49 -4.99
N PRO A 251 -8.86 -3.81 -5.15
CA PRO A 251 -7.73 -4.48 -5.79
C PRO A 251 -7.43 -3.98 -7.20
N THR A 252 -8.42 -3.44 -7.90
CA THR A 252 -8.29 -2.78 -9.20
C THR A 252 -7.50 -1.48 -9.14
N PHE A 253 -7.56 -0.76 -8.00
CA PHE A 253 -6.80 0.47 -7.75
C PHE A 253 -5.53 0.16 -6.96
N ASN A 254 -4.56 -0.42 -7.62
CA ASN A 254 -3.27 -0.78 -7.04
C ASN A 254 -2.14 0.08 -7.61
N ARG A 255 -1.02 0.13 -6.90
CA ARG A 255 0.14 0.95 -7.26
C ARG A 255 1.39 0.10 -7.49
N SER A 256 2.30 0.58 -8.34
CA SER A 256 3.63 -0.03 -8.52
C SER A 256 4.58 0.28 -7.36
N GLN A 257 4.26 1.29 -6.54
CA GLN A 257 5.02 1.70 -5.37
C GLN A 257 4.07 1.84 -4.17
N ALA A 258 4.60 1.69 -2.96
CA ALA A 258 3.84 1.82 -1.71
C ALA A 258 3.68 3.30 -1.28
N ASP A 259 3.20 4.16 -2.18
CA ASP A 259 3.11 5.61 -2.01
C ASP A 259 1.76 6.09 -1.42
N LEU A 260 0.71 5.29 -1.52
CA LEU A 260 -0.62 5.57 -0.97
C LEU A 260 -0.99 4.59 0.16
N GLN A 261 -0.10 4.46 1.15
CA GLN A 261 -0.29 3.59 2.30
C GLN A 261 -0.20 4.43 3.58
N TYR A 262 -1.36 4.85 4.09
CA TYR A 262 -1.46 5.67 5.29
C TYR A 262 -2.15 4.88 6.39
N PHE A 263 -1.41 4.61 7.47
CA PHE A 263 -1.93 3.95 8.66
C PHE A 263 -1.68 4.80 9.89
N PHE A 264 -2.71 4.98 10.69
CA PHE A 264 -2.65 5.81 11.89
C PHE A 264 -3.05 4.97 13.11
N VAL A 265 -2.29 5.07 14.18
CA VAL A 265 -2.62 4.47 15.49
C VAL A 265 -2.83 5.60 16.50
N ASN A 266 -4.03 5.71 17.05
CA ASN A 266 -4.39 6.78 18.01
C ASN A 266 -3.97 8.17 17.48
N GLY A 267 -4.22 8.46 16.20
CA GLY A 267 -3.88 9.72 15.54
C GLY A 267 -2.40 9.90 15.14
N ARG A 268 -1.53 8.91 15.34
CA ARG A 268 -0.11 8.95 14.92
C ARG A 268 0.10 8.16 13.65
N ALA A 269 0.79 8.75 12.68
CA ALA A 269 1.19 8.04 11.46
C ALA A 269 2.24 6.97 11.76
N VAL A 270 1.93 5.72 11.45
CA VAL A 270 2.75 4.55 11.78
C VAL A 270 3.14 3.79 10.51
N ARG A 271 4.36 3.28 10.49
CA ARG A 271 4.89 2.33 9.50
C ARG A 271 5.40 1.10 10.22
N ASP A 272 4.48 0.25 10.62
CA ASP A 272 4.80 -0.95 11.38
C ASP A 272 4.79 -2.20 10.50
N LYS A 273 5.68 -3.16 10.79
CA LYS A 273 5.81 -4.39 10.02
C LYS A 273 4.60 -5.31 10.19
N LEU A 274 4.05 -5.40 11.40
CA LEU A 274 2.88 -6.22 11.71
C LEU A 274 1.66 -5.73 10.92
N VAL A 275 1.42 -4.40 10.94
CA VAL A 275 0.34 -3.78 10.17
C VAL A 275 0.52 -4.01 8.67
N ALA A 276 1.72 -3.73 8.15
CA ALA A 276 2.03 -3.94 6.74
C ALA A 276 1.85 -5.40 6.32
N HIS A 277 2.17 -6.33 7.21
CA HIS A 277 1.97 -7.77 7.02
C HIS A 277 0.49 -8.12 6.97
N ALA A 278 -0.31 -7.71 7.97
CA ALA A 278 -1.74 -7.98 8.04
C ALA A 278 -2.49 -7.46 6.80
N VAL A 279 -2.18 -6.21 6.39
CA VAL A 279 -2.77 -5.61 5.17
C VAL A 279 -2.36 -6.39 3.92
N ARG A 280 -1.07 -6.69 3.76
CA ARG A 280 -0.58 -7.46 2.60
C ARG A 280 -1.23 -8.83 2.52
N GLN A 281 -1.38 -9.51 3.65
CA GLN A 281 -2.03 -10.80 3.74
C GLN A 281 -3.51 -10.72 3.35
N ALA A 282 -4.22 -9.67 3.76
CA ALA A 282 -5.63 -9.47 3.38
C ALA A 282 -5.83 -9.28 1.86
N TYR A 283 -4.87 -8.65 1.20
CA TYR A 283 -4.91 -8.43 -0.25
C TYR A 283 -4.31 -9.56 -1.09
N ARG A 284 -3.72 -10.56 -0.47
CA ARG A 284 -2.88 -11.56 -1.13
C ARG A 284 -3.58 -12.30 -2.27
N ASP A 285 -4.84 -12.68 -2.05
CA ASP A 285 -5.61 -13.48 -3.01
C ASP A 285 -6.26 -12.66 -4.14
N VAL A 286 -6.08 -11.32 -4.10
CA VAL A 286 -6.77 -10.39 -5.01
C VAL A 286 -5.84 -9.35 -5.63
N LEU A 287 -4.55 -9.33 -5.24
CA LEU A 287 -3.58 -8.38 -5.75
C LEU A 287 -2.50 -9.09 -6.57
N PHE A 288 -2.20 -8.55 -7.75
CA PHE A 288 -1.16 -9.09 -8.62
C PHE A 288 0.24 -8.92 -8.00
N ASN A 289 1.13 -9.90 -8.22
CA ASN A 289 2.51 -9.87 -7.73
C ASN A 289 3.25 -8.59 -8.14
N GLY A 290 3.96 -7.99 -7.18
CA GLY A 290 4.69 -6.74 -7.38
C GLY A 290 3.83 -5.47 -7.36
N ARG A 291 2.54 -5.58 -7.04
CA ARG A 291 1.64 -4.42 -6.83
C ARG A 291 1.40 -4.18 -5.35
N HIS A 292 1.12 -2.92 -5.02
CA HIS A 292 0.90 -2.48 -3.66
C HIS A 292 -0.55 -2.05 -3.45
N PRO A 293 -1.19 -2.48 -2.34
CA PRO A 293 -2.51 -1.99 -1.97
C PRO A 293 -2.46 -0.52 -1.60
N THR A 294 -3.59 0.16 -1.73
CA THR A 294 -3.76 1.55 -1.33
C THR A 294 -4.76 1.64 -0.19
N PHE A 295 -4.47 2.45 0.82
CA PHE A 295 -5.37 2.61 1.97
C PHE A 295 -5.07 3.89 2.76
N VAL A 296 -6.11 4.38 3.44
CA VAL A 296 -6.02 5.40 4.49
C VAL A 296 -6.81 4.85 5.68
N LEU A 297 -6.12 4.31 6.68
CA LEU A 297 -6.70 3.57 7.78
C LEU A 297 -6.35 4.21 9.13
N PHE A 298 -7.34 4.27 10.00
CA PHE A 298 -7.24 4.78 11.35
C PHE A 298 -7.58 3.64 12.33
N PHE A 299 -6.66 3.37 13.22
CA PHE A 299 -6.78 2.33 14.21
C PHE A 299 -6.72 2.94 15.61
N GLU A 300 -7.76 2.73 16.37
CA GLU A 300 -7.88 3.19 17.75
C GLU A 300 -7.84 1.99 18.68
N VAL A 301 -7.00 2.09 19.69
CA VAL A 301 -6.74 1.05 20.67
C VAL A 301 -6.38 1.70 22.02
N ASP A 302 -6.59 1.00 23.12
CA ASP A 302 -6.20 1.48 24.45
C ASP A 302 -4.71 1.92 24.42
N PRO A 303 -4.40 3.18 24.78
CA PRO A 303 -3.03 3.68 24.81
C PRO A 303 -2.06 2.83 25.64
N THR A 304 -2.54 2.17 26.71
CA THR A 304 -1.72 1.27 27.53
C THR A 304 -1.32 -0.03 26.82
N GLY A 305 -1.99 -0.36 25.72
CA GLY A 305 -1.71 -1.52 24.86
C GLY A 305 -0.65 -1.27 23.77
N VAL A 306 -0.15 -0.03 23.63
CA VAL A 306 0.78 0.35 22.55
C VAL A 306 1.97 1.12 23.09
N ASP A 307 3.16 0.58 22.90
CA ASP A 307 4.41 1.33 23.14
C ASP A 307 4.79 2.09 21.86
N VAL A 308 4.78 3.41 21.92
CA VAL A 308 5.12 4.33 20.83
C VAL A 308 6.55 4.86 20.93
N ASN A 309 7.30 4.52 21.96
CA ASN A 309 8.68 5.00 22.19
C ASN A 309 9.73 3.99 21.74
N VAL A 310 9.46 3.26 20.66
CA VAL A 310 10.35 2.19 20.16
C VAL A 310 11.49 2.74 19.29
N HIS A 311 11.25 3.80 18.51
CA HIS A 311 12.22 4.34 17.56
C HIS A 311 12.33 5.88 17.67
N PRO A 312 13.52 6.48 17.46
CA PRO A 312 13.70 7.95 17.51
C PRO A 312 12.74 8.73 16.60
N THR A 313 12.42 8.19 15.42
CA THR A 313 11.49 8.81 14.46
C THR A 313 10.01 8.57 14.77
N LYS A 314 9.70 7.75 15.80
CA LYS A 314 8.33 7.39 16.23
C LYS A 314 7.43 6.82 15.14
N HIS A 315 8.01 6.20 14.12
CA HIS A 315 7.24 5.58 13.03
C HIS A 315 6.91 4.10 13.29
N GLU A 316 7.61 3.46 14.22
CA GLU A 316 7.35 2.08 14.66
C GLU A 316 6.68 2.09 16.03
N VAL A 317 5.75 1.16 16.22
CA VAL A 317 5.04 0.95 17.48
C VAL A 317 5.17 -0.52 17.88
N ARG A 318 5.06 -0.82 19.16
CA ARG A 318 4.92 -2.19 19.63
C ARG A 318 3.56 -2.38 20.27
N PHE A 319 2.78 -3.30 19.73
CA PHE A 319 1.53 -3.72 20.33
C PHE A 319 1.81 -4.76 21.41
N ARG A 320 1.23 -4.59 22.58
CA ARG A 320 1.33 -5.56 23.68
C ARG A 320 0.77 -6.92 23.26
N GLU A 321 -0.34 -6.90 22.54
CA GLU A 321 -1.01 -8.09 22.02
C GLU A 321 -0.97 -8.12 20.48
N GLY A 322 0.25 -8.16 19.92
CA GLY A 322 0.48 -8.05 18.49
C GLY A 322 -0.31 -9.07 17.67
N ARG A 323 -0.45 -10.33 18.16
CA ARG A 323 -1.21 -11.36 17.45
C ARG A 323 -2.70 -11.00 17.33
N MET A 324 -3.31 -10.53 18.42
CA MET A 324 -4.71 -10.11 18.43
C MET A 324 -4.94 -8.95 17.46
N VAL A 325 -4.04 -7.95 17.44
CA VAL A 325 -4.10 -6.81 16.51
C VAL A 325 -3.95 -7.28 15.07
N HIS A 326 -2.98 -8.16 14.80
CA HIS A 326 -2.79 -8.74 13.48
C HIS A 326 -4.05 -9.46 12.98
N ASP A 327 -4.59 -10.38 13.78
CA ASP A 327 -5.75 -11.19 13.41
C ASP A 327 -7.02 -10.32 13.23
N PHE A 328 -7.15 -9.27 14.03
CA PHE A 328 -8.23 -8.28 13.87
C PHE A 328 -8.11 -7.51 12.55
N LEU A 329 -6.93 -6.94 12.26
CA LEU A 329 -6.67 -6.20 11.02
C LEU A 329 -6.86 -7.08 9.79
N TYR A 330 -6.23 -8.26 9.80
CA TYR A 330 -6.34 -9.22 8.72
C TYR A 330 -7.80 -9.64 8.49
N GLY A 331 -8.50 -10.11 9.52
CA GLY A 331 -9.86 -10.62 9.42
C GLY A 331 -10.87 -9.55 8.97
N THR A 332 -10.67 -8.30 9.43
CA THR A 332 -11.51 -7.16 9.04
C THR A 332 -11.33 -6.82 7.56
N LEU A 333 -10.07 -6.63 7.13
CA LEU A 333 -9.74 -6.27 5.76
C LEU A 333 -10.06 -7.39 4.77
N HIS A 334 -9.77 -8.63 5.16
CA HIS A 334 -10.07 -9.81 4.35
C HIS A 334 -11.57 -9.94 4.07
N ARG A 335 -12.41 -9.72 5.09
CA ARG A 335 -13.87 -9.76 4.95
C ARG A 335 -14.37 -8.58 4.10
N ALA A 336 -13.91 -7.37 4.37
CA ALA A 336 -14.30 -6.18 3.59
C ALA A 336 -13.96 -6.34 2.09
N LEU A 337 -12.81 -6.92 1.78
CA LEU A 337 -12.40 -7.20 0.39
C LEU A 337 -13.13 -8.41 -0.22
N GLY A 338 -13.60 -9.37 0.60
CA GLY A 338 -14.37 -10.52 0.16
C GLY A 338 -15.81 -10.18 -0.25
N ASP A 339 -16.41 -9.22 0.45
CA ASP A 339 -17.78 -8.78 0.23
C ASP A 339 -17.92 -7.78 -0.96
N VAL A 340 -16.79 -7.39 -1.59
CA VAL A 340 -16.80 -6.46 -2.73
C VAL A 340 -17.57 -7.03 -3.91
N ARG A 341 -18.64 -6.35 -4.29
CA ARG A 341 -19.40 -6.61 -5.52
C ARG A 341 -18.94 -5.66 -6.62
N PRO A 342 -19.00 -6.06 -7.89
CA PRO A 342 -18.67 -5.16 -9.00
C PRO A 342 -19.50 -3.87 -9.03
N ASP A 343 -20.70 -3.88 -8.46
CA ASP A 343 -21.59 -2.71 -8.37
C ASP A 343 -21.13 -1.66 -7.35
N ASP A 344 -20.26 -2.01 -6.41
CA ASP A 344 -19.68 -1.07 -5.45
C ASP A 344 -18.81 0.00 -6.16
N HIS A 345 -18.45 -0.25 -7.42
CA HIS A 345 -17.76 0.74 -8.28
C HIS A 345 -18.66 1.86 -8.81
N LEU A 346 -20.00 1.70 -8.76
CA LEU A 346 -20.96 2.63 -9.32
C LEU A 346 -21.71 3.43 -8.24
N ALA A 347 -21.58 3.08 -6.96
CA ALA A 347 -22.41 3.58 -5.88
C ALA A 347 -21.78 4.69 -5.03
N ALA A 348 -21.01 5.63 -5.61
CA ALA A 348 -20.72 6.88 -4.94
C ALA A 348 -20.92 8.07 -5.89
N PRO A 349 -22.14 8.61 -6.04
CA PRO A 349 -22.26 9.96 -6.48
C PRO A 349 -21.81 10.85 -5.31
N VAL A 350 -20.51 11.11 -5.20
CA VAL A 350 -20.09 12.35 -4.54
C VAL A 350 -20.76 13.45 -5.35
N ALA A 351 -21.78 14.04 -4.78
CA ALA A 351 -22.42 15.21 -5.33
C ALA A 351 -21.31 16.21 -5.66
N THR A 352 -20.95 16.30 -6.92
CA THR A 352 -20.07 17.31 -7.47
C THR A 352 -20.83 18.62 -7.40
N ALA A 353 -20.84 19.22 -6.22
CA ALA A 353 -21.07 20.64 -6.09
C ALA A 353 -19.86 21.31 -6.74
N ILE A 354 -19.95 21.53 -8.05
CA ILE A 354 -19.07 22.45 -8.76
C ILE A 354 -19.35 23.82 -8.13
N VAL A 355 -18.55 24.18 -7.15
CA VAL A 355 -18.43 25.58 -6.70
C VAL A 355 -17.71 26.29 -7.84
N ARG A 356 -18.49 26.90 -8.73
CA ARG A 356 -17.96 27.92 -9.63
C ARG A 356 -17.43 29.04 -8.74
N PRO A 357 -16.19 29.50 -8.90
CA PRO A 357 -15.75 30.74 -8.28
C PRO A 357 -16.56 31.88 -8.88
N THR A 358 -17.47 32.46 -8.10
CA THR A 358 -18.09 33.73 -8.41
C THR A 358 -17.06 34.81 -8.21
N GLY A 359 -16.68 35.46 -9.31
CA GLY A 359 -15.92 36.70 -9.27
C GLY A 359 -14.69 36.74 -10.19
N LEU A 360 -14.92 36.81 -11.49
CA LEU A 360 -14.09 37.58 -12.42
C LEU A 360 -14.98 38.08 -13.53
N ASP A 361 -14.93 39.40 -13.73
CA ASP A 361 -15.71 40.16 -14.67
C ASP A 361 -15.67 39.63 -16.10
N ALA A 362 -16.82 39.67 -16.75
CA ALA A 362 -17.01 39.42 -18.17
C ALA A 362 -16.33 40.54 -18.99
N GLY A 363 -15.17 40.24 -19.55
CA GLY A 363 -14.52 40.98 -20.63
C GLY A 363 -14.53 40.14 -21.89
N GLU A 364 -15.28 40.61 -22.84
CA GLU A 364 -15.34 40.31 -24.27
C GLU A 364 -14.36 39.30 -24.85
N PHE A 365 -14.86 38.14 -25.31
CA PHE A 365 -14.32 37.43 -26.49
C PHE A 365 -15.48 36.90 -27.32
N GLY A 366 -15.49 37.31 -28.58
CA GLY A 366 -16.51 36.98 -29.59
C GLY A 366 -16.47 35.51 -30.03
N PRO A 367 -17.51 35.06 -30.75
CA PRO A 367 -17.69 33.68 -31.13
C PRO A 367 -16.91 33.39 -32.44
N GLN A 368 -15.95 32.51 -32.42
CA GLN A 368 -15.55 31.64 -33.55
C GLN A 368 -14.34 30.79 -33.19
N GLY A 369 -14.50 29.50 -33.24
CA GLY A 369 -13.44 28.53 -33.09
C GLY A 369 -13.97 27.10 -32.95
N GLU A 370 -14.63 26.59 -34.00
CA GLU A 370 -14.89 25.16 -34.11
C GLU A 370 -13.59 24.37 -34.03
N MET A 371 -13.40 23.63 -32.97
CA MET A 371 -12.30 22.68 -32.85
C MET A 371 -12.76 21.34 -33.43
N ARG A 372 -12.48 21.15 -34.73
CA ARG A 372 -12.55 19.85 -35.38
C ARG A 372 -11.57 18.89 -34.71
N LEU A 373 -12.10 17.89 -34.04
CA LEU A 373 -11.36 16.70 -33.65
C LEU A 373 -10.92 15.96 -34.92
N ALA A 374 -9.63 16.00 -35.22
CA ALA A 374 -9.00 15.17 -36.22
C ALA A 374 -8.90 13.72 -35.67
N ALA A 375 -9.94 12.95 -35.91
CA ALA A 375 -9.90 11.50 -35.87
C ALA A 375 -9.53 11.03 -37.27
N ASN A 376 -8.23 10.90 -37.57
CA ASN A 376 -7.70 10.11 -38.71
C ASN A 376 -6.19 10.36 -38.83
N ALA A 377 -5.40 9.67 -38.02
CA ALA A 377 -3.97 9.47 -38.30
C ALA A 377 -3.39 8.35 -37.41
N LEU A 378 -3.89 7.13 -37.59
CA LEU A 378 -3.24 5.93 -37.05
C LEU A 378 -3.57 4.71 -37.90
N LEU A 379 -3.27 4.80 -39.19
CA LEU A 379 -3.18 3.65 -40.08
C LEU A 379 -2.13 3.97 -41.17
N GLU A 380 -0.86 3.92 -40.81
CA GLU A 380 0.24 3.64 -41.76
C GLU A 380 1.46 3.24 -40.94
N GLN A 381 1.70 1.94 -40.87
CA GLN A 381 2.99 1.37 -40.49
C GLN A 381 3.90 1.34 -41.71
N PRO A 382 5.16 1.74 -41.60
CA PRO A 382 6.22 1.19 -42.39
C PRO A 382 6.99 0.16 -41.59
N GLN A 383 6.94 -1.08 -42.03
CA GLN A 383 7.87 -2.13 -41.61
C GLN A 383 9.28 -1.73 -42.09
N ALA A 384 10.18 -1.49 -41.14
CA ALA A 384 11.61 -1.43 -41.40
C ALA A 384 12.25 -2.71 -40.85
N GLN A 385 12.63 -3.59 -41.76
CA GLN A 385 13.54 -4.69 -41.43
C GLN A 385 14.97 -4.14 -41.34
N PRO A 386 15.76 -4.45 -40.31
CA PRO A 386 17.18 -4.23 -40.35
C PRO A 386 17.88 -5.39 -41.05
N SER A 387 18.43 -5.11 -42.22
CA SER A 387 19.38 -5.96 -42.90
C SER A 387 20.76 -5.85 -42.25
N PHE A 388 21.22 -6.93 -41.63
CA PHE A 388 22.62 -7.05 -41.20
C PHE A 388 23.42 -7.67 -42.34
N ASN A 389 24.28 -6.89 -42.97
CA ASN A 389 25.40 -7.35 -43.78
C ASN A 389 26.53 -7.80 -42.88
N ALA A 390 26.90 -9.07 -42.93
CA ALA A 390 28.13 -9.59 -42.36
C ALA A 390 29.16 -9.87 -43.47
N PRO A 391 30.43 -9.52 -43.26
CA PRO A 391 31.47 -9.80 -44.26
C PRO A 391 31.91 -11.27 -44.21
N ALA A 392 32.16 -11.83 -45.37
CA ALA A 392 32.71 -13.16 -45.59
C ALA A 392 34.14 -13.24 -45.06
N GLY A 393 34.40 -14.20 -44.18
CA GLY A 393 35.70 -14.63 -43.73
C GLY A 393 35.77 -16.16 -43.75
N SER A 394 36.59 -16.71 -44.63
CA SER A 394 36.90 -18.12 -44.85
C SER A 394 37.60 -18.73 -43.63
N GLY A 395 37.10 -19.87 -43.12
CA GLY A 395 37.79 -20.69 -42.13
C GLY A 395 37.12 -22.06 -42.01
N ALA A 396 37.76 -23.08 -42.57
CA ALA A 396 37.35 -24.48 -42.52
C ALA A 396 37.45 -25.02 -41.06
N GLY A 397 36.32 -25.56 -40.55
CA GLY A 397 36.30 -26.28 -39.29
C GLY A 397 35.11 -27.25 -39.27
N ALA A 398 35.42 -28.52 -39.10
CA ALA A 398 34.54 -29.67 -39.19
C ALA A 398 33.31 -29.53 -38.26
N GLY A 399 32.14 -29.44 -38.83
CA GLY A 399 30.86 -29.43 -38.11
C GLY A 399 30.40 -30.85 -37.85
N TYR A 400 30.27 -31.19 -36.57
CA TYR A 400 29.46 -32.33 -36.15
C TYR A 400 27.97 -31.94 -36.26
N GLN A 401 27.29 -32.55 -37.20
CA GLN A 401 25.84 -32.48 -37.30
C GLN A 401 25.26 -33.44 -36.26
N TYR A 402 24.70 -32.89 -35.19
CA TYR A 402 23.78 -33.64 -34.34
C TYR A 402 22.42 -33.76 -35.06
N GLN A 403 22.16 -34.94 -35.59
CA GLN A 403 20.80 -35.31 -36.02
C GLN A 403 19.98 -35.59 -34.75
N TYR A 404 19.04 -34.68 -34.48
CA TYR A 404 18.00 -34.86 -33.46
C TYR A 404 16.98 -35.88 -34.01
N THR A 405 17.09 -37.12 -33.55
CA THR A 405 16.02 -38.11 -33.69
C THR A 405 15.04 -37.92 -32.55
N PRO A 406 13.77 -37.57 -32.84
CA PRO A 406 12.77 -37.51 -31.79
C PRO A 406 12.56 -38.91 -31.21
N ARG A 407 12.90 -39.09 -29.95
CA ARG A 407 12.52 -40.28 -29.19
C ARG A 407 11.00 -40.28 -29.05
N PRO A 408 10.28 -41.39 -29.33
CA PRO A 408 8.86 -41.42 -29.12
C PRO A 408 8.57 -41.23 -27.63
N GLN A 409 7.97 -40.10 -27.29
CA GLN A 409 7.35 -39.90 -25.99
C GLN A 409 6.22 -40.94 -25.91
N SER A 410 6.37 -41.89 -24.99
CA SER A 410 5.26 -42.71 -24.55
C SER A 410 4.21 -41.79 -23.94
N ALA A 411 3.25 -41.42 -24.75
CA ALA A 411 2.06 -40.72 -24.33
C ALA A 411 1.33 -41.65 -23.36
N VAL A 412 1.40 -41.34 -22.05
CA VAL A 412 0.34 -41.75 -21.13
C VAL A 412 -0.94 -41.26 -21.77
N PRO A 413 -1.94 -42.13 -21.98
CA PRO A 413 -3.12 -41.74 -22.73
C PRO A 413 -3.73 -40.50 -22.08
N ALA A 414 -3.80 -39.42 -22.83
CA ALA A 414 -4.47 -38.17 -22.40
C ALA A 414 -5.92 -38.42 -21.93
N ALA A 415 -6.47 -39.60 -22.24
CA ALA A 415 -7.74 -40.10 -21.81
C ALA A 415 -7.82 -40.44 -20.31
N GLU A 416 -6.75 -40.99 -19.69
CA GLU A 416 -6.76 -41.29 -18.24
C GLU A 416 -6.58 -40.06 -17.38
N ALA A 417 -5.71 -39.14 -17.77
CA ALA A 417 -5.59 -37.83 -17.11
C ALA A 417 -6.87 -37.00 -17.31
N GLN A 418 -7.53 -37.11 -18.46
CA GLN A 418 -8.84 -36.50 -18.70
C GLN A 418 -9.95 -37.18 -17.94
N ALA A 419 -9.87 -38.49 -17.68
CA ALA A 419 -10.88 -39.21 -16.91
C ALA A 419 -10.81 -38.87 -15.41
N ALA A 420 -9.61 -38.86 -14.81
CA ALA A 420 -9.40 -38.42 -13.44
C ALA A 420 -9.78 -36.93 -13.26
N TYR A 421 -9.52 -36.14 -14.29
CA TYR A 421 -9.91 -34.73 -14.32
C TYR A 421 -11.44 -34.56 -14.44
N ARG A 422 -12.10 -35.40 -15.23
CA ARG A 422 -13.57 -35.41 -15.33
C ARG A 422 -14.25 -35.93 -14.06
N GLU A 423 -13.65 -36.85 -13.35
CA GLU A 423 -14.18 -37.40 -12.11
C GLU A 423 -14.06 -36.42 -10.94
N PHE A 424 -12.98 -35.66 -10.88
CA PHE A 424 -12.78 -34.59 -9.90
C PHE A 424 -13.65 -33.35 -10.18
N PHE A 425 -14.01 -33.12 -11.45
CA PHE A 425 -14.83 -32.01 -11.90
C PHE A 425 -16.18 -32.48 -12.49
N ALA A 426 -16.61 -33.71 -12.15
CA ALA A 426 -17.97 -34.14 -12.49
C ALA A 426 -18.95 -33.10 -11.92
N PRO A 427 -19.87 -32.58 -12.74
CA PRO A 427 -20.96 -31.80 -12.20
C PRO A 427 -21.61 -32.61 -11.10
N LEU A 428 -21.90 -31.99 -9.96
CA LEU A 428 -22.76 -32.56 -8.96
C LEU A 428 -23.98 -33.18 -9.67
N PRO A 429 -24.49 -34.39 -9.23
CA PRO A 429 -25.53 -35.10 -9.94
C PRO A 429 -26.65 -34.14 -10.31
N GLU A 430 -27.08 -34.21 -11.57
CA GLU A 430 -28.09 -33.34 -12.19
C GLU A 430 -29.16 -32.94 -11.18
N ALA A 431 -29.03 -31.73 -10.61
CA ALA A 431 -30.18 -31.08 -10.02
C ALA A 431 -31.17 -30.92 -11.17
N ASN A 432 -32.30 -31.56 -11.06
CA ASN A 432 -33.42 -31.52 -11.99
C ASN A 432 -33.49 -30.19 -12.71
N ALA A 433 -33.71 -30.22 -14.03
CA ALA A 433 -33.95 -29.04 -14.85
C ALA A 433 -34.89 -28.09 -14.07
N VAL A 434 -34.31 -27.04 -13.50
CA VAL A 434 -35.05 -26.06 -12.71
C VAL A 434 -35.92 -25.32 -13.71
N ALA A 435 -37.22 -25.60 -13.66
CA ALA A 435 -38.22 -24.80 -14.34
C ALA A 435 -38.01 -23.35 -13.88
N LEU A 436 -37.95 -22.42 -14.83
CA LEU A 436 -37.86 -20.99 -14.53
C LEU A 436 -38.95 -20.61 -13.53
N PRO A 437 -38.64 -20.04 -12.37
CA PRO A 437 -39.64 -19.63 -11.40
C PRO A 437 -40.54 -18.54 -12.00
N ALA A 438 -41.85 -18.72 -11.80
CA ALA A 438 -42.87 -17.81 -12.34
C ALA A 438 -43.11 -16.55 -11.48
N GLY A 439 -42.22 -16.23 -10.52
CA GLY A 439 -42.34 -15.08 -9.61
C GLY A 439 -41.07 -14.24 -9.56
N GLN A 440 -41.21 -12.92 -9.45
CA GLN A 440 -40.09 -11.95 -9.36
C GLN A 440 -39.25 -12.09 -8.08
N ASP A 441 -39.74 -12.79 -7.05
CA ASP A 441 -39.08 -12.89 -5.73
C ASP A 441 -38.00 -14.00 -5.64
N ASP A 442 -37.82 -14.82 -6.70
CA ASP A 442 -36.89 -15.96 -6.72
C ASP A 442 -35.77 -15.84 -7.77
N ILE A 443 -35.50 -14.63 -8.30
CA ILE A 443 -34.41 -14.47 -9.28
C ILE A 443 -33.09 -14.42 -8.53
N PRO A 444 -32.14 -15.33 -8.84
CA PRO A 444 -30.81 -15.33 -8.19
C PRO A 444 -30.03 -14.04 -8.44
N PRO A 445 -29.03 -13.71 -7.59
CA PRO A 445 -28.26 -12.47 -7.71
C PRO A 445 -27.61 -12.24 -9.08
N LEU A 446 -27.04 -13.28 -9.70
CA LEU A 446 -26.46 -13.22 -11.05
C LEU A 446 -27.48 -13.55 -12.16
N GLY A 447 -28.74 -13.78 -11.80
CA GLY A 447 -29.82 -14.04 -12.73
C GLY A 447 -29.72 -15.37 -13.46
N TYR A 448 -30.41 -15.45 -14.62
CA TYR A 448 -30.40 -16.61 -15.51
C TYR A 448 -29.70 -16.26 -16.83
N ALA A 449 -28.88 -17.19 -17.31
CA ALA A 449 -28.14 -17.04 -18.56
C ALA A 449 -29.10 -16.92 -19.76
N LEU A 450 -28.88 -15.89 -20.55
CA LEU A 450 -29.59 -15.63 -21.81
C LEU A 450 -28.82 -16.15 -23.01
N ALA A 451 -27.51 -15.86 -23.06
CA ALA A 451 -26.67 -16.19 -24.20
C ALA A 451 -25.18 -16.15 -23.83
N GLN A 452 -24.38 -16.77 -24.70
CA GLN A 452 -22.92 -16.62 -24.67
C GLN A 452 -22.43 -15.73 -25.81
N LEU A 453 -21.64 -14.69 -25.48
CA LEU A 453 -21.07 -13.79 -26.46
C LEU A 453 -19.65 -14.23 -26.82
N LYS A 454 -19.43 -14.58 -28.10
CA LYS A 454 -18.13 -14.97 -28.69
C LYS A 454 -17.35 -16.05 -27.91
N GLY A 455 -18.02 -16.89 -27.13
CA GLY A 455 -17.34 -17.91 -26.33
C GLY A 455 -16.49 -17.37 -25.18
N ILE A 456 -16.68 -16.11 -24.79
CA ILE A 456 -15.90 -15.42 -23.78
C ILE A 456 -16.81 -14.98 -22.63
N TYR A 457 -17.92 -14.32 -22.94
CA TYR A 457 -18.81 -13.74 -21.95
C TYR A 457 -20.15 -14.47 -21.89
N ILE A 458 -20.69 -14.60 -20.68
CA ILE A 458 -22.07 -15.00 -20.45
C ILE A 458 -22.91 -13.75 -20.21
N LEU A 459 -24.03 -13.65 -20.90
CA LEU A 459 -25.06 -12.65 -20.68
C LEU A 459 -26.15 -13.29 -19.84
N SER A 460 -26.50 -12.69 -18.71
CA SER A 460 -27.59 -13.13 -17.85
C SER A 460 -28.45 -11.95 -17.45
N GLU A 461 -29.72 -12.21 -17.08
CA GLU A 461 -30.68 -11.23 -16.64
C GLU A 461 -31.07 -11.50 -15.19
N ASN A 462 -30.99 -10.47 -14.36
CA ASN A 462 -31.42 -10.49 -12.97
C ASN A 462 -32.52 -9.43 -12.71
N ALA A 463 -32.94 -9.25 -11.46
CA ALA A 463 -33.98 -8.31 -11.10
C ALA A 463 -33.61 -6.83 -11.38
N GLN A 464 -32.32 -6.48 -11.49
CA GLN A 464 -31.81 -5.13 -11.70
C GLN A 464 -31.47 -4.83 -13.16
N GLY A 465 -31.35 -5.83 -14.03
CA GLY A 465 -31.01 -5.63 -15.45
C GLY A 465 -30.11 -6.70 -16.03
N LEU A 466 -29.16 -6.32 -16.86
CA LEU A 466 -28.25 -7.22 -17.58
C LEU A 466 -26.96 -7.42 -16.79
N VAL A 467 -26.57 -8.67 -16.60
CA VAL A 467 -25.26 -9.05 -16.03
C VAL A 467 -24.39 -9.63 -17.14
N LEU A 468 -23.15 -9.14 -17.22
CA LEU A 468 -22.12 -9.64 -18.14
C LEU A 468 -21.01 -10.31 -17.34
N VAL A 469 -20.79 -11.60 -17.56
CA VAL A 469 -19.80 -12.42 -16.84
C VAL A 469 -18.67 -12.84 -17.78
N ASP A 470 -17.42 -12.60 -17.39
CA ASP A 470 -16.24 -13.22 -18.03
C ASP A 470 -16.15 -14.67 -17.55
N MET A 471 -16.55 -15.63 -18.40
CA MET A 471 -16.62 -17.03 -18.03
C MET A 471 -15.26 -17.64 -17.70
N HIS A 472 -14.17 -17.14 -18.31
CA HIS A 472 -12.82 -17.65 -18.05
C HIS A 472 -12.34 -17.18 -16.67
N ALA A 473 -12.45 -15.89 -16.39
CA ALA A 473 -12.08 -15.29 -15.10
C ALA A 473 -12.93 -15.87 -13.95
N ALA A 474 -14.22 -16.08 -14.18
CA ALA A 474 -15.12 -16.69 -13.21
C ALA A 474 -14.74 -18.15 -12.89
N HIS A 475 -14.52 -18.96 -13.91
CA HIS A 475 -14.14 -20.35 -13.75
C HIS A 475 -12.76 -20.50 -13.08
N GLU A 476 -11.79 -19.67 -13.46
CA GLU A 476 -10.47 -19.61 -12.83
C GLU A 476 -10.58 -19.34 -11.32
N ARG A 477 -11.44 -18.40 -10.92
CA ARG A 477 -11.67 -18.08 -9.51
C ARG A 477 -12.34 -19.21 -8.75
N ILE A 478 -13.38 -19.79 -9.28
CA ILE A 478 -14.07 -20.96 -8.68
C ILE A 478 -13.08 -22.10 -8.45
N MET A 479 -12.26 -22.40 -9.45
CA MET A 479 -11.23 -23.43 -9.36
C MET A 479 -10.21 -23.15 -8.27
N TYR A 480 -9.73 -21.91 -8.22
CA TYR A 480 -8.77 -21.47 -7.20
C TYR A 480 -9.32 -21.67 -5.78
N GLU A 481 -10.54 -21.23 -5.51
CA GLU A 481 -11.14 -21.37 -4.18
C GLU A 481 -11.41 -22.85 -3.82
N ARG A 482 -11.85 -23.66 -4.78
CA ARG A 482 -12.00 -25.12 -4.57
C ARG A 482 -10.68 -25.80 -4.22
N LEU A 483 -9.59 -25.46 -4.92
CA LEU A 483 -8.24 -25.98 -4.64
C LEU A 483 -7.75 -25.52 -3.26
N LYS A 484 -8.04 -24.27 -2.88
CA LYS A 484 -7.70 -23.72 -1.56
C LYS A 484 -8.43 -24.44 -0.43
N VAL A 485 -9.72 -24.72 -0.59
CA VAL A 485 -10.53 -25.50 0.36
C VAL A 485 -10.03 -26.94 0.46
N ALA A 486 -9.76 -27.60 -0.67
CA ALA A 486 -9.22 -28.96 -0.69
C ALA A 486 -7.86 -29.03 0.04
N MET A 487 -6.99 -28.06 -0.19
CA MET A 487 -5.71 -27.98 0.52
C MET A 487 -5.88 -27.77 2.03
N ALA A 488 -6.88 -26.98 2.45
CA ALA A 488 -7.13 -26.74 3.87
C ALA A 488 -7.69 -27.96 4.59
N SER A 489 -8.48 -28.81 3.91
CA SER A 489 -9.14 -29.98 4.48
C SER A 489 -8.27 -31.25 4.41
N GLU A 490 -7.99 -31.74 3.21
CA GLU A 490 -7.38 -33.07 2.97
C GLU A 490 -5.91 -32.96 2.50
N GLY A 491 -5.46 -31.78 2.10
CA GLY A 491 -4.20 -31.58 1.42
C GLY A 491 -4.30 -31.78 -0.10
N LEU A 492 -3.21 -31.48 -0.81
CA LEU A 492 -3.13 -31.68 -2.25
C LEU A 492 -2.83 -33.16 -2.57
N SER A 493 -3.53 -33.69 -3.56
CA SER A 493 -3.23 -35.03 -4.06
C SER A 493 -1.81 -35.08 -4.65
N GLY A 494 -1.02 -36.05 -4.19
CA GLY A 494 0.34 -36.26 -4.66
C GLY A 494 0.41 -37.30 -5.75
N GLN A 495 1.29 -37.11 -6.71
CA GLN A 495 1.66 -38.05 -7.76
C GLN A 495 3.03 -38.68 -7.44
N PRO A 496 3.12 -39.99 -7.20
CA PRO A 496 4.40 -40.63 -6.98
C PRO A 496 5.25 -40.59 -8.26
N LEU A 497 6.54 -40.28 -8.07
CA LEU A 497 7.51 -40.27 -9.16
C LEU A 497 8.00 -41.70 -9.44
N LEU A 498 8.03 -42.12 -10.70
CA LEU A 498 8.60 -43.39 -11.12
C LEU A 498 10.07 -43.50 -10.78
N VAL A 499 10.81 -42.39 -10.85
CA VAL A 499 12.19 -42.27 -10.44
C VAL A 499 12.26 -41.11 -9.45
N PRO A 500 12.63 -41.37 -8.18
CA PRO A 500 12.82 -40.30 -7.21
C PRO A 500 13.87 -39.30 -7.67
N GLU A 501 13.62 -38.00 -7.48
CA GLU A 501 14.60 -36.95 -7.78
C GLU A 501 15.44 -36.66 -6.53
N SER A 502 16.76 -36.55 -6.72
CA SER A 502 17.66 -36.16 -5.66
C SER A 502 17.84 -34.64 -5.66
N LEU A 503 17.70 -34.02 -4.49
CA LEU A 503 17.94 -32.61 -4.23
C LEU A 503 19.13 -32.48 -3.28
N ALA A 504 20.18 -31.79 -3.72
CA ALA A 504 21.30 -31.42 -2.85
C ALA A 504 20.87 -30.24 -1.96
N VAL A 505 21.04 -30.39 -0.66
CA VAL A 505 20.64 -29.42 0.36
C VAL A 505 21.74 -29.30 1.43
N SER A 506 21.73 -28.26 2.23
CA SER A 506 22.56 -28.19 3.41
C SER A 506 22.03 -29.12 4.51
N GLN A 507 22.89 -29.52 5.47
CA GLN A 507 22.49 -30.34 6.61
C GLN A 507 21.31 -29.71 7.38
N ARG A 508 21.30 -28.37 7.54
CA ARG A 508 20.22 -27.62 8.21
C ARG A 508 18.90 -27.67 7.43
N GLU A 509 18.96 -27.61 6.11
CA GLU A 509 17.77 -27.76 5.26
C GLU A 509 17.22 -29.18 5.33
N ALA A 510 18.09 -30.20 5.38
CA ALA A 510 17.68 -31.59 5.56
C ALA A 510 17.01 -31.80 6.92
N ASP A 511 17.55 -31.23 8.00
CA ASP A 511 16.98 -31.27 9.33
C ASP A 511 15.61 -30.56 9.35
N CYS A 512 15.49 -29.39 8.72
CA CYS A 512 14.25 -28.65 8.56
C CYS A 512 13.18 -29.43 7.77
N ALA A 513 13.57 -30.15 6.72
CA ALA A 513 12.66 -31.01 5.96
C ALA A 513 12.08 -32.14 6.81
N GLU A 514 12.90 -32.76 7.68
CA GLU A 514 12.46 -33.82 8.60
C GLU A 514 11.54 -33.26 9.70
N GLU A 515 11.80 -32.08 10.20
CA GLU A 515 10.98 -31.43 11.22
C GLU A 515 9.59 -31.04 10.68
N HIS A 516 9.48 -30.77 9.37
CA HIS A 516 8.25 -30.31 8.72
C HIS A 516 7.63 -31.34 7.75
N VAL A 517 7.91 -32.65 7.90
CA VAL A 517 7.39 -33.72 7.02
C VAL A 517 5.87 -33.67 6.84
N ALA A 518 5.12 -33.53 7.92
CA ALA A 518 3.66 -33.46 7.87
C ALA A 518 3.16 -32.29 7.00
N TRP A 519 3.90 -31.21 6.97
CA TRP A 519 3.59 -30.03 6.19
C TRP A 519 3.85 -30.26 4.69
N PHE A 520 4.98 -30.87 4.32
CA PHE A 520 5.28 -31.26 2.95
C PHE A 520 4.28 -32.31 2.42
N GLN A 521 3.84 -33.24 3.26
CA GLN A 521 2.80 -34.19 2.89
C GLN A 521 1.45 -33.53 2.55
N ARG A 522 1.04 -32.52 3.32
CA ARG A 522 -0.17 -31.74 3.00
C ARG A 522 -0.05 -30.97 1.67
N LEU A 523 1.15 -30.59 1.28
CA LEU A 523 1.44 -30.01 -0.03
C LEU A 523 1.49 -31.05 -1.17
N GLY A 524 1.33 -32.32 -0.87
CA GLY A 524 1.44 -33.41 -1.84
C GLY A 524 2.87 -33.83 -2.16
N PHE A 525 3.87 -33.39 -1.39
CA PHE A 525 5.25 -33.83 -1.49
C PHE A 525 5.54 -34.98 -0.52
N GLU A 526 6.30 -35.96 -0.98
CA GLU A 526 6.94 -36.95 -0.13
C GLU A 526 8.45 -36.78 -0.24
N LEU A 527 9.06 -36.28 0.84
CA LEU A 527 10.49 -36.06 0.96
C LEU A 527 11.11 -37.16 1.83
N GLN A 528 12.23 -37.72 1.40
CA GLN A 528 13.00 -38.69 2.16
C GLN A 528 14.46 -38.27 2.23
N ARG A 529 15.05 -38.25 3.42
CA ARG A 529 16.45 -38.03 3.57
C ARG A 529 17.26 -39.25 3.15
N LEU A 530 18.21 -39.07 2.21
CA LEU A 530 19.13 -40.12 1.74
C LEU A 530 20.51 -39.99 2.36
N GLY A 531 20.87 -38.81 2.85
CA GLY A 531 22.16 -38.52 3.43
C GLY A 531 22.18 -37.21 4.20
N PRO A 532 23.32 -36.80 4.78
CA PRO A 532 23.40 -35.57 5.56
C PRO A 532 22.97 -34.32 4.77
N GLU A 533 23.28 -34.30 3.48
CA GLU A 533 23.09 -33.14 2.58
C GLU A 533 22.29 -33.53 1.31
N THR A 534 21.43 -34.55 1.41
CA THR A 534 20.68 -35.02 0.25
C THR A 534 19.27 -35.45 0.65
N LEU A 535 18.26 -34.87 -0.03
CA LEU A 535 16.87 -35.27 0.03
C LEU A 535 16.47 -35.98 -1.27
N ALA A 536 15.60 -36.96 -1.17
CA ALA A 536 14.88 -37.53 -2.32
C ALA A 536 13.44 -37.07 -2.32
N ILE A 537 12.97 -36.59 -3.45
CA ILE A 537 11.56 -36.27 -3.71
C ILE A 537 10.95 -37.52 -4.34
N ARG A 538 10.03 -38.18 -3.63
CA ARG A 538 9.36 -39.39 -4.08
C ARG A 538 7.99 -39.12 -4.67
N GLN A 539 7.34 -38.07 -4.21
CA GLN A 539 6.03 -37.65 -4.65
C GLN A 539 6.00 -36.14 -4.80
N ILE A 540 5.30 -35.69 -5.80
CA ILE A 540 5.04 -34.26 -6.08
C ILE A 540 3.55 -34.02 -6.18
N PRO A 541 3.04 -32.79 -5.95
CA PRO A 541 1.66 -32.47 -6.24
C PRO A 541 1.29 -32.87 -7.67
N ALA A 542 0.14 -33.53 -7.85
CA ALA A 542 -0.29 -34.11 -9.15
C ALA A 542 -0.38 -33.08 -10.29
N LEU A 543 -0.44 -31.81 -9.92
CA LEU A 543 -0.62 -30.67 -10.83
C LEU A 543 0.69 -29.91 -11.10
N LEU A 544 1.81 -30.36 -10.48
CA LEU A 544 3.13 -29.73 -10.65
C LEU A 544 3.92 -30.46 -11.75
N LYS A 545 4.64 -29.69 -12.56
CA LYS A 545 5.61 -30.27 -13.48
C LYS A 545 6.87 -30.68 -12.70
N GLN A 546 7.42 -31.85 -13.00
CA GLN A 546 8.59 -32.40 -12.33
C GLN A 546 9.78 -31.43 -12.30
N ALA A 547 10.05 -30.70 -13.39
CA ALA A 547 11.14 -29.72 -13.47
C ALA A 547 11.02 -28.53 -12.50
N GLU A 548 9.85 -28.25 -11.95
CA GLU A 548 9.60 -27.15 -11.04
C GLU A 548 9.66 -27.59 -9.56
N ALA A 549 9.55 -28.90 -9.31
CA ALA A 549 9.48 -29.47 -7.98
C ALA A 549 10.75 -29.22 -7.14
N ASN A 550 11.92 -29.48 -7.71
CA ASN A 550 13.20 -29.31 -7.02
C ASN A 550 13.43 -27.86 -6.58
N ARG A 551 13.12 -26.91 -7.45
CA ARG A 551 13.25 -25.50 -7.15
C ARG A 551 12.26 -25.07 -6.05
N LEU A 552 11.03 -25.53 -6.15
CA LEU A 552 10.00 -25.19 -5.17
C LEU A 552 10.34 -25.74 -3.78
N VAL A 553 10.83 -26.98 -3.68
CA VAL A 553 11.26 -27.55 -2.40
C VAL A 553 12.44 -26.78 -1.81
N ALA A 554 13.44 -26.41 -2.63
CA ALA A 554 14.57 -25.62 -2.16
C ALA A 554 14.16 -24.23 -1.67
N ASP A 555 13.31 -23.53 -2.43
CA ASP A 555 12.79 -22.20 -2.05
C ASP A 555 11.95 -22.28 -0.76
N VAL A 556 11.14 -23.32 -0.61
CA VAL A 556 10.34 -23.58 0.60
C VAL A 556 11.21 -23.86 1.81
N LEU A 557 12.27 -24.67 1.68
CA LEU A 557 13.19 -24.95 2.77
C LEU A 557 13.97 -23.70 3.22
N ALA A 558 14.43 -22.90 2.26
CA ALA A 558 15.10 -21.64 2.55
C ALA A 558 14.18 -20.67 3.33
N ASP A 559 12.92 -20.59 2.95
CA ASP A 559 11.93 -19.75 3.61
C ASP A 559 11.56 -20.25 5.02
N LEU A 560 11.42 -21.59 5.21
CA LEU A 560 11.16 -22.18 6.53
C LEU A 560 12.30 -21.88 7.51
N MET A 561 13.55 -21.94 7.04
CA MET A 561 14.72 -21.66 7.87
C MET A 561 14.86 -20.19 8.25
N GLU A 562 14.43 -19.26 7.38
CA GLU A 562 14.56 -17.82 7.62
C GLU A 562 13.43 -17.29 8.49
N TYR A 563 12.20 -17.81 8.36
CA TYR A 563 10.98 -17.20 8.93
C TYR A 563 10.18 -18.12 9.85
N GLY A 564 10.57 -19.39 10.02
CA GLY A 564 9.97 -20.36 10.95
C GLY A 564 8.56 -20.86 10.61
N THR A 565 7.70 -19.99 10.09
CA THR A 565 6.36 -20.31 9.54
C THR A 565 6.13 -19.34 8.39
N SER A 566 6.23 -19.79 7.18
CA SER A 566 6.40 -18.81 6.15
C SER A 566 5.10 -18.45 5.44
N ASP A 567 4.79 -17.17 5.54
CA ASP A 567 3.87 -16.49 4.64
C ASP A 567 4.27 -16.62 3.17
N ARG A 568 5.56 -16.76 2.87
CA ARG A 568 6.07 -17.05 1.53
C ARG A 568 5.64 -18.43 1.06
N ILE A 569 5.60 -19.44 1.94
CA ILE A 569 5.07 -20.76 1.58
C ILE A 569 3.62 -20.63 1.17
N GLN A 570 2.80 -19.93 1.96
CA GLN A 570 1.41 -19.70 1.61
C GLN A 570 1.28 -18.83 0.33
N ALA A 571 2.20 -17.88 0.09
CA ALA A 571 2.25 -17.11 -1.16
C ALA A 571 2.58 -17.98 -2.36
N HIS A 572 3.59 -18.84 -2.24
CA HIS A 572 3.98 -19.78 -3.30
C HIS A 572 2.88 -20.79 -3.57
N ILE A 573 2.19 -21.27 -2.53
CA ILE A 573 1.02 -22.15 -2.69
C ILE A 573 -0.08 -21.43 -3.44
N ASN A 574 -0.42 -20.21 -3.05
CA ASN A 574 -1.47 -19.45 -3.71
C ASN A 574 -1.11 -19.12 -5.17
N GLU A 575 0.16 -18.83 -5.45
CA GLU A 575 0.67 -18.65 -6.82
C GLU A 575 0.57 -19.95 -7.62
N LEU A 576 0.92 -21.08 -6.99
CA LEU A 576 0.79 -22.41 -7.59
C LEU A 576 -0.67 -22.75 -7.86
N LEU A 577 -1.56 -22.57 -6.87
CA LEU A 577 -3.00 -22.79 -7.01
C LEU A 577 -3.59 -21.86 -8.09
N GLY A 578 -3.15 -20.61 -8.19
CA GLY A 578 -3.52 -19.68 -9.25
C GLY A 578 -3.10 -20.17 -10.63
N THR A 579 -1.86 -20.64 -10.78
CA THR A 579 -1.34 -21.22 -12.02
C THR A 579 -2.11 -22.48 -12.40
N MET A 580 -2.44 -23.34 -11.43
CA MET A 580 -3.22 -24.56 -11.62
C MET A 580 -4.66 -24.24 -12.04
N ALA A 581 -5.29 -23.28 -11.39
CA ALA A 581 -6.64 -22.83 -11.73
C ALA A 581 -6.68 -22.27 -13.17
N CYS A 582 -5.69 -21.50 -13.56
CA CYS A 582 -5.55 -20.96 -14.92
C CYS A 582 -5.38 -22.07 -15.97
N HIS A 583 -4.59 -23.11 -15.68
CA HIS A 583 -4.43 -24.28 -16.58
C HIS A 583 -5.68 -25.16 -16.64
N GLY A 584 -6.48 -25.20 -15.56
CA GLY A 584 -7.73 -25.95 -15.43
C GLY A 584 -8.96 -25.22 -15.93
N ALA A 585 -8.88 -23.90 -16.10
CA ALA A 585 -10.04 -23.10 -16.51
C ALA A 585 -10.55 -23.47 -17.91
N VAL A 586 -11.85 -23.28 -18.10
CA VAL A 586 -12.49 -23.45 -19.42
C VAL A 586 -11.75 -22.57 -20.43
N ARG A 587 -11.20 -23.19 -21.47
CA ARG A 587 -10.49 -22.43 -22.52
C ARG A 587 -11.44 -21.42 -23.17
N ALA A 588 -10.96 -20.20 -23.37
CA ALA A 588 -11.66 -19.21 -24.15
C ALA A 588 -12.10 -19.82 -25.49
N ASN A 589 -13.32 -19.49 -25.95
CA ASN A 589 -13.99 -20.02 -27.15
C ASN A 589 -14.69 -21.39 -27.00
N ARG A 590 -14.78 -22.00 -25.80
CA ARG A 590 -15.69 -23.13 -25.62
C ARG A 590 -17.14 -22.62 -25.61
N ARG A 591 -18.01 -23.25 -26.43
CA ARG A 591 -19.45 -23.00 -26.37
C ARG A 591 -20.04 -23.78 -25.19
N LEU A 592 -20.69 -23.06 -24.29
CA LEU A 592 -21.42 -23.61 -23.17
C LEU A 592 -22.92 -23.75 -23.52
N ALA A 593 -23.55 -24.79 -23.05
CA ALA A 593 -25.00 -24.90 -23.07
C ALA A 593 -25.63 -24.04 -21.97
N LEU A 594 -26.91 -23.66 -22.11
CA LEU A 594 -27.62 -22.85 -21.09
C LEU A 594 -27.54 -23.47 -19.69
N PRO A 595 -27.70 -24.81 -19.50
CA PRO A 595 -27.53 -25.40 -18.16
C PRO A 595 -26.09 -25.24 -17.60
N GLU A 596 -25.07 -25.37 -18.46
CA GLU A 596 -23.67 -25.18 -18.06
C GLU A 596 -23.41 -23.72 -17.64
N MET A 597 -23.94 -22.73 -18.37
CA MET A 597 -23.86 -21.32 -18.04
C MET A 597 -24.55 -21.02 -16.69
N ASN A 598 -25.77 -21.53 -16.49
CA ASN A 598 -26.48 -21.36 -15.23
C ASN A 598 -25.76 -22.08 -14.08
N GLY A 599 -25.16 -23.24 -14.31
CA GLY A 599 -24.31 -23.92 -13.32
C GLY A 599 -23.14 -23.05 -12.89
N LEU A 600 -22.43 -22.42 -13.86
CA LEU A 600 -21.33 -21.50 -13.57
C LEU A 600 -21.78 -20.27 -12.74
N LEU A 601 -22.94 -19.68 -13.07
CA LEU A 601 -23.50 -18.57 -12.31
C LEU A 601 -23.81 -18.97 -10.85
N ARG A 602 -24.40 -20.15 -10.63
CA ARG A 602 -24.68 -20.68 -9.27
C ARG A 602 -23.38 -20.98 -8.51
N ASP A 603 -22.39 -21.56 -9.20
CA ASP A 603 -21.06 -21.78 -8.61
C ASP A 603 -20.41 -20.46 -8.17
N MET A 604 -20.52 -19.39 -8.99
CA MET A 604 -20.04 -18.07 -8.63
C MET A 604 -20.72 -17.53 -7.36
N GLU A 605 -22.04 -17.65 -7.26
CA GLU A 605 -22.81 -17.17 -6.09
C GLU A 605 -22.42 -17.89 -4.79
N ASN A 606 -21.99 -19.15 -4.90
CA ASN A 606 -21.55 -19.96 -3.77
C ASN A 606 -20.05 -19.88 -3.49
N THR A 607 -19.29 -19.18 -4.36
CA THR A 607 -17.83 -19.07 -4.23
C THR A 607 -17.44 -17.73 -3.60
N GLU A 608 -16.65 -17.81 -2.55
CA GLU A 608 -16.09 -16.61 -1.91
C GLU A 608 -15.28 -15.78 -2.93
N ARG A 609 -15.47 -14.45 -2.92
CA ARG A 609 -14.76 -13.51 -3.80
C ARG A 609 -14.93 -13.77 -5.31
N SER A 610 -16.01 -14.41 -5.72
CA SER A 610 -16.29 -14.68 -7.13
C SER A 610 -16.44 -13.42 -8.00
N GLY A 611 -16.65 -12.25 -7.38
CA GLY A 611 -16.69 -10.96 -8.06
C GLY A 611 -15.35 -10.51 -8.65
N GLN A 612 -14.23 -11.17 -8.30
CA GLN A 612 -12.88 -10.82 -8.73
C GLN A 612 -12.09 -12.06 -9.14
N CYS A 613 -11.33 -11.99 -10.23
CA CYS A 613 -10.38 -13.04 -10.61
C CYS A 613 -9.13 -13.03 -9.72
N ASN A 614 -8.27 -14.04 -9.86
CA ASN A 614 -7.01 -14.16 -9.11
C ASN A 614 -6.03 -12.98 -9.34
N HIS A 615 -6.27 -12.17 -10.38
CA HIS A 615 -5.50 -10.99 -10.73
C HIS A 615 -6.17 -9.66 -10.30
N GLY A 616 -7.28 -9.73 -9.54
CA GLY A 616 -8.02 -8.57 -9.05
C GLY A 616 -8.90 -7.86 -10.08
N ARG A 617 -9.15 -8.48 -11.26
CA ARG A 617 -10.07 -7.93 -12.27
C ARG A 617 -11.49 -8.37 -11.95
N PRO A 618 -12.51 -7.53 -12.19
CA PRO A 618 -13.90 -7.96 -12.08
C PRO A 618 -14.16 -9.18 -12.96
N THR A 619 -14.87 -10.17 -12.42
CA THR A 619 -15.32 -11.36 -13.16
C THR A 619 -16.67 -11.16 -13.81
N TRP A 620 -17.44 -10.19 -13.33
CA TRP A 620 -18.72 -9.82 -13.89
C TRP A 620 -18.99 -8.31 -13.70
N THR A 621 -19.94 -7.79 -14.42
CA THR A 621 -20.43 -6.40 -14.29
C THR A 621 -21.91 -6.36 -14.57
N GLN A 622 -22.63 -5.40 -13.95
CA GLN A 622 -24.06 -5.19 -14.12
C GLN A 622 -24.32 -3.91 -14.91
N LEU A 623 -25.30 -3.96 -15.80
CA LEU A 623 -25.87 -2.83 -16.49
C LEU A 623 -27.33 -2.70 -16.06
N GLY A 624 -27.62 -1.72 -15.21
CA GLY A 624 -28.99 -1.41 -14.79
C GLY A 624 -29.85 -0.89 -15.95
N LEU A 625 -31.16 -0.95 -15.80
CA LEU A 625 -32.09 -0.42 -16.81
C LEU A 625 -31.83 1.07 -17.10
N ASP A 626 -31.53 1.86 -16.06
CA ASP A 626 -31.18 3.28 -16.20
C ASP A 626 -29.91 3.49 -17.04
N ASP A 627 -28.93 2.60 -16.93
CA ASP A 627 -27.68 2.69 -17.70
C ASP A 627 -27.92 2.29 -19.15
N LEU A 628 -28.76 1.29 -19.37
CA LEU A 628 -29.21 0.92 -20.71
C LEU A 628 -30.01 2.07 -21.35
N ASP A 629 -30.92 2.70 -20.63
CA ASP A 629 -31.70 3.84 -21.13
C ASP A 629 -30.82 5.04 -21.46
N LYS A 630 -29.76 5.31 -20.67
CA LYS A 630 -28.76 6.35 -21.01
C LYS A 630 -28.04 6.05 -22.32
N LEU A 631 -27.71 4.78 -22.62
CA LEU A 631 -27.06 4.39 -23.87
C LEU A 631 -27.96 4.68 -25.09
N PHE A 632 -29.28 4.58 -24.92
CA PHE A 632 -30.27 4.86 -25.97
C PHE A 632 -30.84 6.28 -25.91
N LEU A 633 -30.29 7.14 -25.06
CA LEU A 633 -30.76 8.53 -24.84
C LEU A 633 -32.26 8.60 -24.47
N ARG A 634 -32.79 7.55 -23.83
CA ARG A 634 -34.14 7.53 -23.29
C ARG A 634 -34.16 8.30 -21.96
N GLY A 635 -35.13 9.17 -21.73
CA GLY A 635 -35.26 9.94 -20.49
C GLY A 635 -34.60 11.32 -20.53
N ARG A 636 -34.31 11.89 -21.71
CA ARG A 636 -33.96 13.31 -21.90
C ARG A 636 -35.20 14.10 -22.31
#